data_5c28669772b4736e23c451c60bb67855
#
_entry.id   5c28669772b4736e23c451c60bb67855
#
_cell.length_a   1.000
_cell.length_b   1.000
_cell.length_c   1.000
_cell.angle_alpha   90.00
_cell.angle_beta   90.00
_cell.angle_gamma   90.00
#
_symmetry.space_group_name_H-M   'P 1'
#
loop_
_entity.id
_entity.type
_entity.pdbx_description
1 polymer ?
#
loop_
_entity_poly.entity_id
_entity_poly.type
_entity_poly.pdbx_seq_one_letter_code
_entity_poly.pdbx_strand_id
1 'polypeptide(L)'
;RIVVKLGSAVITREDEHGLALGRLASIVEQVAELQQEGRECIMVTSGAVAFGKQKLTQELLMSLSMRETLSTTDTTRQVNFLEPRAAAAVGQSGLMSLYDAMFAQYGVKIAQVLVTKPDFYNEETRKNLFTTLSELLSLNILPIINTNDAVTPPPAPEAPSGKKVIALKDNDSLAAMLAAEIQSDLLILMSDVDGIYTLPPWQEGSKMIWTYTSDMHDVVQFGKKSKVGTGGMDSKVQAATWALDRGVSVVICNGMQDKAIRSIMGGRKIGTFFTEAVNTVTTPTEVLAENARHGSRVLQALPAEARAEAIYKLADLLVSKQSDILDANGKDINEAKKANTSGPLLDRLKLSPSKLKNLAVGLKQIAESSHKNVGRVIRKTKLAEGLELTQITVPIGVLLVIFESRPDCLPQVAALALSSANGLLLKGGKEAAHSNRPLMDVHSIYLSFSKISQGKNCDLLSMEKHIDLIIPRGSSELVRSIQEKSQLPSFGHPKYLSVYVDNEADFAKALECDYSYLMDVPVTVYSGPTLECAIEVVKDLQEAVDHIHTYGSGHTDVIVTENREKAALFQRAVDSACVFHNSSSRFADGYRFGLGAEVGISTARIHARGPVGVEGLLTTKWVLNGDGHVASEFAEGAKINEIMIYQS
;
A
#
# COMPACT_ATOMS: atom_id res chain seq x y z
N ARG A 1 -11.98 9.98 -16.96
CA ARG A 1 -13.32 9.58 -17.48
C ARG A 1 -13.94 8.50 -16.60
N ILE A 2 -15.22 8.65 -16.29
CA ILE A 2 -15.95 7.70 -15.43
C ILE A 2 -17.24 7.29 -16.14
N VAL A 3 -17.49 5.98 -16.23
CA VAL A 3 -18.77 5.44 -16.71
C VAL A 3 -19.55 4.87 -15.52
N VAL A 4 -20.75 5.34 -15.29
CA VAL A 4 -21.65 4.87 -14.23
C VAL A 4 -22.83 4.16 -14.87
N LYS A 5 -22.95 2.86 -14.64
CA LYS A 5 -24.08 2.06 -15.12
C LYS A 5 -25.06 1.76 -14.01
N LEU A 6 -26.31 2.05 -14.25
CA LEU A 6 -27.42 1.80 -13.33
C LEU A 6 -28.21 0.55 -13.74
N GLY A 7 -28.25 -0.44 -12.85
CA GLY A 7 -29.08 -1.64 -13.03
C GLY A 7 -30.58 -1.35 -12.90
N SER A 8 -31.42 -2.15 -13.56
CA SER A 8 -32.89 -1.99 -13.45
C SER A 8 -33.37 -2.04 -11.99
N ALA A 9 -32.85 -2.96 -11.18
CA ALA A 9 -33.17 -3.08 -9.76
C ALA A 9 -32.74 -1.87 -8.92
N VAL A 10 -31.75 -1.09 -9.37
CA VAL A 10 -31.30 0.12 -8.69
C VAL A 10 -32.29 1.26 -8.88
N ILE A 11 -32.86 1.39 -10.09
CA ILE A 11 -33.73 2.51 -10.45
C ILE A 11 -35.21 2.24 -10.27
N THR A 12 -35.61 0.95 -10.11
CA THR A 12 -37.01 0.58 -9.84
C THR A 12 -37.21 0.22 -8.36
N ARG A 13 -38.43 0.35 -7.89
CA ARG A 13 -38.84 -0.06 -6.54
C ARG A 13 -38.97 -1.58 -6.48
N GLU A 14 -38.78 -2.17 -5.30
CA GLU A 14 -38.92 -3.61 -5.06
C GLU A 14 -40.35 -4.12 -5.25
N ASP A 15 -41.33 -3.24 -5.00
CA ASP A 15 -42.74 -3.53 -5.18
C ASP A 15 -43.22 -3.46 -6.65
N GLU A 16 -42.29 -3.29 -7.61
CA GLU A 16 -42.52 -3.13 -9.05
C GLU A 16 -43.44 -1.94 -9.41
N HIS A 17 -43.74 -1.04 -8.45
CA HIS A 17 -44.65 0.10 -8.59
C HIS A 17 -43.94 1.41 -8.89
N GLY A 18 -42.95 1.40 -9.80
CA GLY A 18 -42.36 2.60 -10.34
C GLY A 18 -40.88 2.80 -10.05
N LEU A 19 -40.43 4.04 -10.25
CA LEU A 19 -39.03 4.42 -10.06
C LEU A 19 -38.74 4.70 -8.58
N ALA A 20 -37.53 4.35 -8.16
CA ALA A 20 -36.99 4.64 -6.84
C ALA A 20 -36.42 6.07 -6.81
N LEU A 21 -37.30 7.09 -6.76
CA LEU A 21 -36.91 8.49 -6.93
C LEU A 21 -35.85 8.98 -5.96
N GLY A 22 -35.90 8.57 -4.69
CA GLY A 22 -34.89 8.95 -3.70
C GLY A 22 -33.49 8.42 -4.05
N ARG A 23 -33.37 7.17 -4.54
CA ARG A 23 -32.10 6.60 -5.01
C ARG A 23 -31.59 7.29 -6.26
N LEU A 24 -32.49 7.55 -7.22
CA LEU A 24 -32.15 8.30 -8.44
C LEU A 24 -31.61 9.68 -8.11
N ALA A 25 -32.28 10.42 -7.21
CA ALA A 25 -31.85 11.74 -6.77
C ALA A 25 -30.45 11.70 -6.14
N SER A 26 -30.19 10.73 -5.24
CA SER A 26 -28.87 10.56 -4.62
C SER A 26 -27.77 10.23 -5.64
N ILE A 27 -28.07 9.39 -6.64
CA ILE A 27 -27.11 9.06 -7.70
C ILE A 27 -26.83 10.27 -8.60
N VAL A 28 -27.89 11.00 -8.99
CA VAL A 28 -27.78 12.23 -9.80
C VAL A 28 -26.93 13.27 -9.08
N GLU A 29 -27.16 13.50 -7.78
CA GLU A 29 -26.37 14.40 -6.96
C GLU A 29 -24.88 14.04 -7.01
N GLN A 30 -24.51 12.77 -6.75
CA GLN A 30 -23.15 12.30 -6.75
C GLN A 30 -22.46 12.45 -8.12
N VAL A 31 -23.16 12.14 -9.21
CA VAL A 31 -22.63 12.31 -10.58
C VAL A 31 -22.48 13.78 -10.93
N ALA A 32 -23.44 14.62 -10.55
CA ALA A 32 -23.37 16.06 -10.77
C ALA A 32 -22.19 16.70 -10.03
N GLU A 33 -21.93 16.32 -8.77
CA GLU A 33 -20.78 16.76 -8.01
C GLU A 33 -19.46 16.37 -8.69
N LEU A 34 -19.33 15.14 -9.19
CA LEU A 34 -18.14 14.70 -9.90
C LEU A 34 -17.89 15.51 -11.16
N GLN A 35 -18.94 15.85 -11.90
CA GLN A 35 -18.82 16.67 -13.10
C GLN A 35 -18.43 18.12 -12.76
N GLN A 36 -18.96 18.69 -11.68
CA GLN A 36 -18.57 20.00 -11.16
C GLN A 36 -17.10 20.03 -10.69
N GLU A 37 -16.58 18.89 -10.20
CA GLU A 37 -15.15 18.71 -9.90
C GLU A 37 -14.25 18.61 -11.14
N GLY A 38 -14.81 18.72 -12.34
CA GLY A 38 -14.09 18.66 -13.61
C GLY A 38 -13.84 17.24 -14.15
N ARG A 39 -14.57 16.24 -13.67
CA ARG A 39 -14.47 14.86 -14.16
C ARG A 39 -15.43 14.65 -15.33
N GLU A 40 -14.97 14.02 -16.39
CA GLU A 40 -15.81 13.60 -17.51
C GLU A 40 -16.64 12.38 -17.11
N CYS A 41 -17.97 12.53 -17.01
CA CYS A 41 -18.88 11.47 -16.60
C CYS A 41 -19.79 11.05 -17.76
N ILE A 42 -20.10 9.74 -17.82
CA ILE A 42 -21.10 9.14 -18.71
C ILE A 42 -22.02 8.25 -17.87
N MET A 43 -23.31 8.32 -18.09
CA MET A 43 -24.27 7.42 -17.46
C MET A 43 -24.82 6.42 -18.46
N VAL A 44 -24.89 5.14 -18.07
CA VAL A 44 -25.62 4.09 -18.79
C VAL A 44 -26.82 3.69 -17.93
N THR A 45 -28.01 3.95 -18.40
CA THR A 45 -29.24 3.72 -17.65
C THR A 45 -29.99 2.48 -18.13
N SER A 46 -30.89 1.97 -17.30
CA SER A 46 -31.83 0.89 -17.59
C SER A 46 -33.24 1.33 -17.20
N GLY A 47 -34.23 0.44 -17.28
CA GLY A 47 -35.57 0.63 -16.69
C GLY A 47 -36.60 1.32 -17.55
N ALA A 48 -36.26 1.69 -18.80
CA ALA A 48 -37.23 2.27 -19.73
C ALA A 48 -38.49 1.38 -19.91
N VAL A 49 -38.27 0.08 -20.11
CA VAL A 49 -39.38 -0.90 -20.26
C VAL A 49 -40.24 -0.98 -18.99
N ALA A 50 -39.62 -1.04 -17.80
CA ALA A 50 -40.35 -1.13 -16.54
C ALA A 50 -41.21 0.14 -16.28
N PHE A 51 -40.60 1.30 -16.49
CA PHE A 51 -41.31 2.59 -16.32
C PHE A 51 -42.42 2.79 -17.34
N GLY A 52 -42.19 2.37 -18.60
CA GLY A 52 -43.20 2.45 -19.65
C GLY A 52 -44.38 1.50 -19.40
N LYS A 53 -44.13 0.28 -18.93
CA LYS A 53 -45.20 -0.65 -18.51
C LYS A 53 -46.04 -0.03 -17.43
N GLN A 54 -45.45 0.59 -16.42
CA GLN A 54 -46.19 1.27 -15.35
C GLN A 54 -47.08 2.39 -15.90
N LYS A 55 -46.54 3.28 -16.76
CA LYS A 55 -47.35 4.37 -17.39
C LYS A 55 -48.48 3.81 -18.22
N LEU A 56 -48.23 2.86 -19.09
CA LEU A 56 -49.26 2.26 -19.94
C LEU A 56 -50.32 1.50 -19.12
N THR A 57 -49.93 0.87 -18.01
CA THR A 57 -50.89 0.24 -17.10
C THR A 57 -51.82 1.27 -16.45
N GLN A 58 -51.28 2.42 -16.01
CA GLN A 58 -52.07 3.50 -15.46
C GLN A 58 -53.04 4.08 -16.49
N GLU A 59 -52.59 4.35 -17.72
CA GLU A 59 -53.43 4.82 -18.80
C GLU A 59 -54.54 3.81 -19.15
N LEU A 60 -54.18 2.50 -19.19
CA LEU A 60 -55.16 1.45 -19.41
C LEU A 60 -56.22 1.40 -18.32
N LEU A 61 -55.79 1.45 -17.05
CA LEU A 61 -56.73 1.47 -15.90
C LEU A 61 -57.62 2.71 -15.91
N MET A 62 -57.11 3.89 -16.27
CA MET A 62 -57.91 5.11 -16.40
C MET A 62 -58.87 5.05 -17.58
N SER A 63 -58.56 4.32 -18.64
CA SER A 63 -59.41 4.17 -19.82
C SER A 63 -60.51 3.13 -19.66
N LEU A 64 -60.44 2.27 -18.64
CA LEU A 64 -61.47 1.27 -18.37
C LEU A 64 -62.73 1.93 -17.82
N SER A 65 -63.91 1.55 -18.36
CA SER A 65 -65.18 2.00 -17.83
C SER A 65 -65.39 1.45 -16.40
N MET A 66 -66.17 2.16 -15.57
CA MET A 66 -66.48 1.72 -14.19
C MET A 66 -67.13 0.32 -14.17
N ARG A 67 -67.83 -0.05 -15.24
CA ARG A 67 -68.48 -1.36 -15.42
C ARG A 67 -67.45 -2.48 -15.66
N GLU A 68 -66.39 -2.21 -16.39
CA GLU A 68 -65.30 -3.14 -16.64
C GLU A 68 -64.37 -3.29 -15.41
N THR A 69 -64.19 -2.22 -14.66
CA THR A 69 -63.43 -2.22 -13.41
C THR A 69 -64.06 -3.04 -12.30
N LEU A 70 -65.42 -3.09 -12.29
CA LEU A 70 -66.19 -3.85 -11.31
C LEU A 70 -66.49 -5.29 -11.75
N SER A 71 -66.24 -5.66 -13.03
CA SER A 71 -66.38 -7.02 -13.49
C SER A 71 -65.14 -7.82 -13.08
N THR A 72 -65.32 -8.93 -12.37
CA THR A 72 -64.26 -9.82 -11.84
C THR A 72 -63.52 -10.60 -12.91
N THR A 73 -63.58 -10.21 -14.17
CA THR A 73 -62.83 -10.82 -15.27
C THR A 73 -61.42 -10.21 -15.34
N ASP A 74 -60.45 -11.00 -14.97
CA ASP A 74 -58.98 -10.87 -15.09
C ASP A 74 -58.46 -9.66 -15.88
N THR A 75 -58.46 -8.48 -15.27
CA THR A 75 -57.69 -7.31 -15.73
C THR A 75 -56.18 -7.58 -15.73
N THR A 76 -55.71 -8.52 -14.94
CA THR A 76 -54.32 -9.05 -14.94
C THR A 76 -53.92 -9.70 -16.27
N ARG A 77 -54.86 -10.27 -17.06
CA ARG A 77 -54.53 -10.83 -18.37
C ARG A 77 -54.25 -9.76 -19.43
N GLN A 78 -54.91 -8.62 -19.43
CA GLN A 78 -54.69 -7.55 -20.42
C GLN A 78 -53.33 -6.84 -20.22
N VAL A 79 -52.89 -6.68 -18.99
CA VAL A 79 -51.58 -6.04 -18.67
C VAL A 79 -50.38 -6.87 -19.13
N ASN A 80 -50.54 -8.19 -19.20
CA ASN A 80 -49.48 -9.09 -19.66
C ASN A 80 -49.23 -9.07 -21.17
N PHE A 81 -50.04 -8.41 -21.97
CA PHE A 81 -49.89 -8.27 -23.42
C PHE A 81 -49.24 -6.98 -23.89
N LEU A 82 -48.76 -6.11 -22.95
CA LEU A 82 -48.08 -4.89 -23.36
C LEU A 82 -46.72 -5.25 -24.02
N GLU A 83 -46.61 -4.88 -25.29
CA GLU A 83 -45.40 -5.10 -26.07
C GLU A 83 -44.21 -4.38 -25.41
N PRO A 84 -43.14 -5.07 -25.05
CA PRO A 84 -41.97 -4.46 -24.39
C PRO A 84 -41.39 -3.27 -25.16
N ARG A 85 -41.45 -3.26 -26.48
CA ARG A 85 -40.96 -2.18 -27.35
C ARG A 85 -41.80 -0.91 -27.20
N ALA A 86 -43.11 -1.03 -27.18
CA ALA A 86 -44.00 0.11 -26.96
C ALA A 86 -43.80 0.69 -25.56
N ALA A 87 -43.67 -0.19 -24.55
CA ALA A 87 -43.33 0.22 -23.21
C ALA A 87 -41.95 0.93 -23.13
N ALA A 88 -40.93 0.42 -23.83
CA ALA A 88 -39.61 1.06 -23.88
C ALA A 88 -39.70 2.48 -24.47
N ALA A 89 -40.44 2.66 -25.56
CA ALA A 89 -40.59 3.96 -26.20
C ALA A 89 -41.27 4.99 -25.27
N VAL A 90 -42.35 4.63 -24.60
CA VAL A 90 -43.06 5.50 -23.64
C VAL A 90 -42.21 5.78 -22.40
N GLY A 91 -41.56 4.74 -21.88
CA GLY A 91 -40.79 4.84 -20.66
C GLY A 91 -39.48 5.61 -20.83
N GLN A 92 -38.82 5.49 -21.98
CA GLN A 92 -37.57 6.20 -22.26
C GLN A 92 -37.76 7.70 -22.24
N SER A 93 -38.81 8.23 -22.88
CA SER A 93 -39.11 9.66 -22.88
C SER A 93 -39.34 10.20 -21.45
N GLY A 94 -40.14 9.48 -20.66
CA GLY A 94 -40.41 9.91 -19.29
C GLY A 94 -39.17 9.82 -18.35
N LEU A 95 -38.34 8.81 -18.54
CA LEU A 95 -37.10 8.65 -17.78
C LEU A 95 -36.12 9.78 -18.10
N MET A 96 -35.97 10.17 -19.36
CA MET A 96 -35.12 11.28 -19.76
C MET A 96 -35.59 12.62 -19.23
N SER A 97 -36.92 12.88 -19.27
CA SER A 97 -37.51 14.09 -18.69
C SER A 97 -37.22 14.18 -17.18
N LEU A 98 -37.26 13.06 -16.48
CA LEU A 98 -36.94 13.01 -15.06
C LEU A 98 -35.45 13.31 -14.81
N TYR A 99 -34.51 12.69 -15.55
CA TYR A 99 -33.10 12.99 -15.44
C TYR A 99 -32.81 14.47 -15.76
N ASP A 100 -33.40 15.02 -16.80
CA ASP A 100 -33.23 16.42 -17.17
C ASP A 100 -33.65 17.36 -16.03
N ALA A 101 -34.81 17.13 -15.47
CA ALA A 101 -35.31 17.91 -14.34
C ALA A 101 -34.41 17.81 -13.09
N MET A 102 -33.86 16.62 -12.78
CA MET A 102 -32.99 16.43 -11.63
C MET A 102 -31.59 17.04 -11.86
N PHE A 103 -30.96 16.80 -12.98
CA PHE A 103 -29.63 17.35 -13.29
C PHE A 103 -29.64 18.87 -13.47
N ALA A 104 -30.74 19.45 -13.96
CA ALA A 104 -30.93 20.89 -14.07
C ALA A 104 -30.84 21.61 -12.70
N GLN A 105 -31.22 20.95 -11.60
CA GLN A 105 -31.10 21.50 -10.24
C GLN A 105 -29.64 21.72 -9.83
N TYR A 106 -28.71 20.96 -10.43
CA TYR A 106 -27.25 21.07 -10.20
C TYR A 106 -26.54 21.85 -11.32
N GLY A 107 -27.29 22.43 -12.27
CA GLY A 107 -26.73 23.16 -13.42
C GLY A 107 -26.02 22.26 -14.44
N VAL A 108 -26.21 20.95 -14.40
CA VAL A 108 -25.63 19.99 -15.33
C VAL A 108 -26.56 19.77 -16.52
N LYS A 109 -26.01 19.94 -17.73
CA LYS A 109 -26.70 19.65 -18.99
C LYS A 109 -26.53 18.18 -19.35
N ILE A 110 -27.60 17.54 -19.82
CA ILE A 110 -27.58 16.15 -20.26
C ILE A 110 -27.86 16.02 -21.74
N ALA A 111 -27.41 14.91 -22.33
CA ALA A 111 -27.77 14.52 -23.70
C ALA A 111 -28.17 13.05 -23.76
N GLN A 112 -29.30 12.75 -24.40
CA GLN A 112 -29.72 11.38 -24.65
C GLN A 112 -28.99 10.78 -25.84
N VAL A 113 -28.44 9.56 -25.64
CA VAL A 113 -27.87 8.77 -26.73
C VAL A 113 -28.45 7.35 -26.69
N LEU A 114 -29.19 6.97 -27.73
CA LEU A 114 -29.74 5.62 -27.86
C LEU A 114 -28.91 4.83 -28.85
N VAL A 115 -28.49 3.63 -28.46
CA VAL A 115 -27.59 2.78 -29.24
C VAL A 115 -28.23 1.44 -29.56
N THR A 116 -27.82 0.85 -30.67
CA THR A 116 -28.22 -0.49 -31.12
C THR A 116 -26.99 -1.35 -31.34
N LYS A 117 -27.19 -2.68 -31.51
CA LYS A 117 -26.08 -3.60 -31.80
C LYS A 117 -25.23 -3.20 -33.02
N PRO A 118 -25.82 -2.79 -34.17
CA PRO A 118 -25.06 -2.35 -35.34
C PRO A 118 -24.09 -1.22 -35.05
N ASP A 119 -24.40 -0.31 -34.11
CA ASP A 119 -23.57 0.87 -33.80
C ASP A 119 -22.17 0.51 -33.27
N PHE A 120 -22.00 -0.70 -32.74
CA PHE A 120 -20.71 -1.20 -32.25
C PHE A 120 -19.98 -2.09 -33.25
N TYR A 121 -20.69 -2.74 -34.16
CA TYR A 121 -20.09 -3.71 -35.10
C TYR A 121 -19.76 -3.09 -36.46
N ASN A 122 -20.43 -1.99 -36.84
CA ASN A 122 -20.09 -1.24 -38.02
C ASN A 122 -19.04 -0.17 -37.64
N GLU A 123 -17.89 -0.15 -38.33
CA GLU A 123 -16.76 0.70 -37.99
C GLU A 123 -17.10 2.21 -38.14
N GLU A 124 -17.84 2.57 -39.19
CA GLU A 124 -18.22 3.97 -39.48
C GLU A 124 -19.21 4.46 -38.41
N THR A 125 -20.27 3.70 -38.12
CA THR A 125 -21.26 4.06 -37.11
C THR A 125 -20.65 4.14 -35.71
N ARG A 126 -19.75 3.20 -35.40
CA ARG A 126 -18.98 3.22 -34.16
C ARG A 126 -18.14 4.47 -34.02
N LYS A 127 -17.38 4.85 -35.06
CA LYS A 127 -16.58 6.08 -35.07
C LYS A 127 -17.46 7.31 -34.86
N ASN A 128 -18.60 7.41 -35.52
CA ASN A 128 -19.53 8.52 -35.36
C ASN A 128 -20.09 8.61 -33.95
N LEU A 129 -20.46 7.47 -33.34
CA LEU A 129 -20.92 7.42 -31.95
C LEU A 129 -19.85 7.99 -30.98
N PHE A 130 -18.61 7.53 -31.12
CA PHE A 130 -17.54 7.98 -30.22
C PHE A 130 -17.11 9.43 -30.47
N THR A 131 -17.16 9.92 -31.71
CA THR A 131 -16.96 11.34 -32.02
C THR A 131 -18.03 12.18 -31.30
N THR A 132 -19.30 11.79 -31.40
CA THR A 132 -20.41 12.48 -30.73
C THR A 132 -20.24 12.48 -29.21
N LEU A 133 -19.87 11.35 -28.61
CA LEU A 133 -19.62 11.28 -27.15
C LEU A 133 -18.46 12.18 -26.74
N SER A 134 -17.37 12.20 -27.51
CA SER A 134 -16.22 13.05 -27.24
C SER A 134 -16.55 14.54 -27.34
N GLU A 135 -17.38 14.94 -28.31
CA GLU A 135 -17.86 16.31 -28.44
C GLU A 135 -18.75 16.71 -27.25
N LEU A 136 -19.69 15.86 -26.84
CA LEU A 136 -20.53 16.12 -25.68
C LEU A 136 -19.72 16.31 -24.41
N LEU A 137 -18.74 15.44 -24.18
CA LEU A 137 -17.83 15.54 -23.02
C LEU A 137 -17.00 16.83 -23.07
N SER A 138 -16.49 17.22 -24.25
CA SER A 138 -15.72 18.45 -24.42
C SER A 138 -16.54 19.72 -24.14
N LEU A 139 -17.85 19.66 -24.36
CA LEU A 139 -18.82 20.71 -24.04
C LEU A 139 -19.34 20.66 -22.59
N ASN A 140 -18.78 19.77 -21.77
CA ASN A 140 -19.22 19.52 -20.40
C ASN A 140 -20.70 19.12 -20.29
N ILE A 141 -21.19 18.37 -21.30
CA ILE A 141 -22.54 17.80 -21.33
C ILE A 141 -22.47 16.34 -20.93
N LEU A 142 -23.30 15.91 -20.00
CA LEU A 142 -23.37 14.52 -19.52
C LEU A 142 -24.16 13.63 -20.49
N PRO A 143 -23.53 12.68 -21.21
CA PRO A 143 -24.28 11.72 -22.01
C PRO A 143 -24.99 10.70 -21.12
N ILE A 144 -26.30 10.51 -21.35
CA ILE A 144 -27.10 9.42 -20.77
C ILE A 144 -27.44 8.43 -21.87
N ILE A 145 -26.88 7.22 -21.75
CA ILE A 145 -26.91 6.20 -22.79
C ILE A 145 -27.83 5.07 -22.37
N ASN A 146 -28.62 4.56 -23.33
CA ASN A 146 -29.41 3.35 -23.16
C ASN A 146 -29.48 2.59 -24.50
N THR A 147 -29.81 1.30 -24.43
CA THR A 147 -30.19 0.55 -25.64
C THR A 147 -31.48 1.10 -26.22
N ASN A 148 -31.57 1.14 -27.55
CA ASN A 148 -32.82 1.52 -28.22
C ASN A 148 -33.76 0.31 -28.29
N ASP A 149 -34.35 -0.04 -27.15
CA ASP A 149 -35.24 -1.20 -27.01
C ASP A 149 -36.52 -1.09 -27.84
N ALA A 150 -36.86 0.09 -28.32
CA ALA A 150 -38.03 0.31 -29.17
C ALA A 150 -37.85 -0.34 -30.57
N VAL A 151 -36.62 -0.42 -31.07
CA VAL A 151 -36.30 -0.98 -32.41
C VAL A 151 -35.39 -2.20 -32.37
N THR A 152 -34.86 -2.55 -31.21
CA THR A 152 -33.96 -3.72 -31.06
C THR A 152 -34.74 -5.02 -31.30
N PRO A 153 -34.24 -5.92 -32.18
CA PRO A 153 -34.89 -7.23 -32.38
C PRO A 153 -34.82 -8.09 -31.13
N PRO A 154 -35.79 -9.00 -30.93
CA PRO A 154 -35.72 -9.93 -29.80
C PRO A 154 -34.43 -10.75 -29.81
N PRO A 155 -33.90 -11.15 -28.64
CA PRO A 155 -32.66 -11.92 -28.55
C PRO A 155 -32.77 -13.21 -29.35
N ALA A 156 -31.86 -13.43 -30.32
CA ALA A 156 -31.75 -14.67 -31.05
C ALA A 156 -31.17 -15.78 -30.13
N PRO A 157 -31.50 -17.07 -30.34
CA PRO A 157 -30.87 -18.16 -29.61
C PRO A 157 -29.35 -18.12 -29.78
N GLU A 158 -28.62 -18.37 -28.71
CA GLU A 158 -27.16 -18.21 -28.65
C GLU A 158 -26.44 -19.14 -29.61
N ALA A 159 -25.63 -18.58 -30.52
CA ALA A 159 -24.54 -19.30 -31.17
C ALA A 159 -23.32 -19.34 -30.25
N PRO A 160 -22.54 -20.45 -30.17
CA PRO A 160 -21.35 -20.52 -29.34
C PRO A 160 -20.29 -19.58 -29.88
N SER A 161 -20.09 -18.44 -29.24
CA SER A 161 -19.07 -17.47 -29.59
C SER A 161 -17.79 -17.70 -28.78
N GLY A 162 -16.65 -17.73 -29.50
CA GLY A 162 -15.34 -17.85 -28.87
C GLY A 162 -15.05 -16.70 -27.90
N LYS A 163 -14.20 -16.96 -26.93
CA LYS A 163 -13.84 -16.10 -25.75
C LYS A 163 -13.38 -14.65 -26.02
N LYS A 164 -13.31 -14.17 -27.27
CA LYS A 164 -12.73 -12.85 -27.61
C LYS A 164 -13.72 -11.72 -27.94
N VAL A 165 -15.00 -12.00 -28.12
CA VAL A 165 -15.99 -10.99 -28.49
C VAL A 165 -17.15 -11.01 -27.51
N ILE A 166 -17.34 -9.90 -26.76
CA ILE A 166 -18.53 -9.73 -25.95
C ILE A 166 -19.69 -9.36 -26.87
N ALA A 167 -20.79 -10.10 -26.77
CA ALA A 167 -22.01 -9.72 -27.47
C ALA A 167 -22.75 -8.65 -26.67
N LEU A 168 -23.31 -7.62 -27.33
CA LEU A 168 -24.19 -6.65 -26.72
C LEU A 168 -25.50 -7.36 -26.34
N LYS A 169 -25.58 -7.87 -25.10
CA LYS A 169 -26.73 -8.63 -24.57
C LYS A 169 -27.61 -7.78 -23.66
N ASP A 170 -27.00 -6.89 -22.90
CA ASP A 170 -27.61 -6.08 -21.86
C ASP A 170 -26.83 -4.75 -21.64
N ASN A 171 -27.32 -3.91 -20.73
CA ASN A 171 -26.66 -2.64 -20.43
C ASN A 171 -25.36 -2.78 -19.63
N ASP A 172 -25.02 -3.97 -19.08
CA ASP A 172 -23.70 -4.20 -18.47
C ASP A 172 -22.65 -4.38 -19.58
N SER A 173 -22.94 -5.19 -20.60
CA SER A 173 -22.10 -5.33 -21.78
C SER A 173 -21.98 -4.02 -22.57
N LEU A 174 -23.07 -3.25 -22.68
CA LEU A 174 -23.04 -1.90 -23.28
C LEU A 174 -22.07 -0.97 -22.54
N ALA A 175 -22.19 -0.89 -21.22
CA ALA A 175 -21.34 -0.04 -20.40
C ALA A 175 -19.86 -0.43 -20.48
N ALA A 176 -19.56 -1.74 -20.53
CA ALA A 176 -18.22 -2.26 -20.69
C ALA A 176 -17.61 -1.89 -22.07
N MET A 177 -18.40 -2.05 -23.13
CA MET A 177 -17.96 -1.69 -24.49
C MET A 177 -17.71 -0.18 -24.63
N LEU A 178 -18.61 0.64 -24.12
CA LEU A 178 -18.44 2.10 -24.07
C LEU A 178 -17.19 2.50 -23.30
N ALA A 179 -17.03 1.98 -22.07
CA ALA A 179 -15.91 2.30 -21.22
C ALA A 179 -14.55 1.96 -21.87
N ALA A 180 -14.46 0.83 -22.55
CA ALA A 180 -13.24 0.42 -23.25
C ALA A 180 -12.94 1.33 -24.46
N GLU A 181 -13.93 1.66 -25.26
CA GLU A 181 -13.76 2.46 -26.48
C GLU A 181 -13.38 3.92 -26.19
N ILE A 182 -13.99 4.53 -25.16
CA ILE A 182 -13.64 5.90 -24.75
C ILE A 182 -12.42 5.94 -23.82
N GLN A 183 -11.79 4.78 -23.54
CA GLN A 183 -10.66 4.64 -22.62
C GLN A 183 -10.95 5.31 -21.27
N SER A 184 -12.03 4.89 -20.60
CA SER A 184 -12.39 5.39 -19.29
C SER A 184 -11.43 4.86 -18.22
N ASP A 185 -11.16 5.67 -17.20
CA ASP A 185 -10.33 5.27 -16.06
C ASP A 185 -11.07 4.30 -15.13
N LEU A 186 -12.40 4.46 -15.04
CA LEU A 186 -13.25 3.69 -14.13
C LEU A 186 -14.63 3.42 -14.72
N LEU A 187 -15.08 2.17 -14.61
CA LEU A 187 -16.46 1.74 -14.85
C LEU A 187 -17.09 1.31 -13.51
N ILE A 188 -18.19 1.93 -13.12
CA ILE A 188 -18.97 1.56 -11.92
C ILE A 188 -20.24 0.86 -12.38
N LEU A 189 -20.38 -0.43 -12.07
CA LEU A 189 -21.57 -1.23 -12.33
C LEU A 189 -22.41 -1.31 -11.05
N MET A 190 -23.45 -0.50 -10.95
CA MET A 190 -24.36 -0.48 -9.80
C MET A 190 -25.42 -1.58 -9.94
N SER A 191 -25.56 -2.39 -8.90
CA SER A 191 -26.45 -3.55 -8.81
C SER A 191 -27.25 -3.53 -7.51
N ASP A 192 -28.05 -4.57 -7.29
CA ASP A 192 -28.84 -4.84 -6.07
C ASP A 192 -28.09 -5.67 -5.02
N VAL A 193 -26.80 -5.93 -5.24
CA VAL A 193 -25.93 -6.69 -4.33
C VAL A 193 -24.66 -5.91 -4.01
N ASP A 194 -24.08 -6.15 -2.83
CA ASP A 194 -22.91 -5.40 -2.35
C ASP A 194 -21.65 -5.61 -3.20
N GLY A 195 -21.56 -6.71 -3.92
CA GLY A 195 -20.43 -7.07 -4.76
C GLY A 195 -20.51 -8.53 -5.20
N ILE A 196 -19.36 -9.12 -5.53
CA ILE A 196 -19.26 -10.54 -5.90
C ILE A 196 -18.94 -11.35 -4.64
N TYR A 197 -19.58 -12.52 -4.55
CA TYR A 197 -19.38 -13.47 -3.47
C TYR A 197 -18.83 -14.80 -4.01
N THR A 198 -18.11 -15.52 -3.16
CA THR A 198 -17.58 -16.87 -3.50
C THR A 198 -18.69 -17.87 -3.77
N LEU A 199 -19.80 -17.74 -3.04
CA LEU A 199 -21.05 -18.51 -3.18
C LEU A 199 -22.23 -17.51 -3.18
N PRO A 200 -23.44 -17.87 -3.60
CA PRO A 200 -24.60 -17.00 -3.49
C PRO A 200 -24.76 -16.41 -2.08
N PRO A 201 -25.08 -15.12 -1.91
CA PRO A 201 -25.07 -14.44 -0.61
C PRO A 201 -25.89 -15.10 0.50
N TRP A 202 -26.91 -15.85 0.14
CA TRP A 202 -27.82 -16.55 1.07
C TRP A 202 -27.31 -17.94 1.50
N GLN A 203 -26.17 -18.40 0.99
CA GLN A 203 -25.57 -19.70 1.36
C GLN A 203 -24.57 -19.52 2.50
N GLU A 204 -24.58 -20.48 3.43
CA GLU A 204 -23.64 -20.53 4.55
C GLU A 204 -22.21 -20.67 4.05
N GLY A 205 -21.27 -19.88 4.59
CA GLY A 205 -19.87 -19.86 4.14
C GLY A 205 -19.59 -18.92 2.98
N SER A 206 -20.60 -18.21 2.43
CA SER A 206 -20.41 -17.18 1.41
C SER A 206 -19.56 -16.03 1.94
N LYS A 207 -18.52 -15.63 1.18
CA LYS A 207 -17.63 -14.50 1.50
C LYS A 207 -17.60 -13.52 0.35
N MET A 208 -17.69 -12.24 0.65
CA MET A 208 -17.56 -11.17 -0.33
C MET A 208 -16.13 -11.09 -0.84
N ILE A 209 -15.96 -10.98 -2.15
CA ILE A 209 -14.69 -10.78 -2.84
C ILE A 209 -14.48 -9.28 -3.02
N TRP A 210 -13.51 -8.71 -2.31
CA TRP A 210 -13.20 -7.29 -2.39
C TRP A 210 -12.40 -6.90 -3.64
N THR A 211 -11.56 -7.83 -4.12
CA THR A 211 -10.73 -7.64 -5.30
C THR A 211 -10.84 -8.89 -6.18
N TYR A 212 -11.22 -8.70 -7.42
CA TYR A 212 -11.35 -9.75 -8.42
C TYR A 212 -10.24 -9.61 -9.46
N THR A 213 -9.56 -10.71 -9.75
CA THR A 213 -8.55 -10.82 -10.80
C THR A 213 -9.01 -11.87 -11.82
N SER A 214 -8.50 -11.81 -13.05
CA SER A 214 -8.88 -12.75 -14.12
C SER A 214 -8.69 -14.23 -13.75
N ASP A 215 -7.76 -14.53 -12.85
CA ASP A 215 -7.49 -15.90 -12.37
C ASP A 215 -8.57 -16.45 -11.43
N MET A 216 -9.48 -15.59 -10.94
CA MET A 216 -10.51 -15.98 -9.96
C MET A 216 -11.82 -16.48 -10.59
N HIS A 217 -11.91 -16.55 -11.91
CA HIS A 217 -13.14 -16.95 -12.60
C HIS A 217 -13.66 -18.33 -12.15
N ASP A 218 -12.75 -19.27 -11.90
CA ASP A 218 -13.10 -20.64 -11.51
C ASP A 218 -13.47 -20.79 -10.02
N VAL A 219 -13.25 -19.75 -9.22
CA VAL A 219 -13.49 -19.77 -7.76
C VAL A 219 -14.91 -19.30 -7.42
N VAL A 220 -15.60 -18.63 -8.35
CA VAL A 220 -16.91 -18.01 -8.11
C VAL A 220 -18.03 -18.91 -8.63
N GLN A 221 -18.96 -19.31 -7.74
CA GLN A 221 -20.16 -20.04 -8.11
C GLN A 221 -21.35 -19.10 -8.22
N PHE A 222 -21.89 -18.95 -9.43
CA PHE A 222 -23.03 -18.08 -9.69
C PHE A 222 -24.37 -18.76 -9.36
N GLY A 223 -25.27 -18.03 -8.67
CA GLY A 223 -26.62 -18.47 -8.38
C GLY A 223 -27.60 -18.26 -9.55
N LYS A 224 -28.90 -18.58 -9.33
CA LYS A 224 -29.97 -18.33 -10.30
C LYS A 224 -30.18 -16.84 -10.54
N LYS A 225 -30.55 -16.45 -11.79
CA LYS A 225 -30.83 -15.07 -12.21
C LYS A 225 -31.93 -14.42 -11.34
N SER A 226 -31.81 -13.09 -11.10
CA SER A 226 -32.84 -12.30 -10.41
C SER A 226 -34.12 -12.20 -11.25
N LYS A 227 -35.30 -11.98 -10.58
CA LYS A 227 -36.59 -11.94 -11.26
C LYS A 227 -36.81 -10.69 -12.14
N VAL A 228 -36.07 -9.60 -11.92
CA VAL A 228 -36.35 -8.27 -12.50
C VAL A 228 -35.33 -7.84 -13.57
N GLY A 229 -34.16 -8.50 -13.72
CA GLY A 229 -33.10 -8.09 -14.62
C GLY A 229 -32.91 -9.03 -15.82
N THR A 230 -32.54 -8.51 -17.00
CA THR A 230 -32.15 -9.28 -18.19
C THR A 230 -30.78 -9.93 -18.06
N GLY A 231 -29.86 -9.38 -17.22
CA GLY A 231 -28.50 -9.87 -16.94
C GLY A 231 -28.36 -10.42 -15.52
N GLY A 232 -27.72 -11.60 -15.37
CA GLY A 232 -27.35 -12.17 -14.07
C GLY A 232 -25.99 -11.66 -13.58
N MET A 233 -25.52 -12.13 -12.39
CA MET A 233 -24.19 -11.80 -11.88
C MET A 233 -23.09 -12.28 -12.83
N ASP A 234 -23.26 -13.45 -13.46
CA ASP A 234 -22.35 -13.97 -14.48
C ASP A 234 -22.15 -12.99 -15.65
N SER A 235 -23.23 -12.40 -16.18
CA SER A 235 -23.15 -11.38 -17.24
C SER A 235 -22.37 -10.14 -16.80
N LYS A 236 -22.55 -9.69 -15.53
CA LYS A 236 -21.82 -8.55 -14.97
C LYS A 236 -20.33 -8.84 -14.83
N VAL A 237 -19.99 -10.03 -14.34
CA VAL A 237 -18.58 -10.45 -14.21
C VAL A 237 -17.93 -10.57 -15.57
N GLN A 238 -18.61 -11.16 -16.57
CA GLN A 238 -18.10 -11.24 -17.94
C GLN A 238 -17.88 -9.84 -18.54
N ALA A 239 -18.82 -8.92 -18.36
CA ALA A 239 -18.69 -7.53 -18.81
C ALA A 239 -17.54 -6.80 -18.11
N ALA A 240 -17.41 -6.97 -16.79
CA ALA A 240 -16.34 -6.38 -16.00
C ALA A 240 -14.95 -6.92 -16.39
N THR A 241 -14.82 -8.24 -16.54
CA THR A 241 -13.56 -8.87 -16.98
C THR A 241 -13.18 -8.43 -18.39
N TRP A 242 -14.15 -8.34 -19.30
CA TRP A 242 -13.90 -7.90 -20.68
C TRP A 242 -13.40 -6.44 -20.75
N ALA A 243 -13.95 -5.54 -19.89
CA ALA A 243 -13.49 -4.16 -19.78
C ALA A 243 -12.08 -4.09 -19.15
N LEU A 244 -11.84 -4.91 -18.13
CA LEU A 244 -10.54 -5.03 -17.48
C LEU A 244 -9.43 -5.45 -18.45
N ASP A 245 -9.68 -6.47 -19.28
CA ASP A 245 -8.75 -6.94 -20.33
C ASP A 245 -8.36 -5.83 -21.34
N ARG A 246 -9.11 -4.73 -21.35
CA ARG A 246 -8.88 -3.53 -22.19
C ARG A 246 -8.38 -2.32 -21.43
N GLY A 247 -7.94 -2.53 -20.20
CA GLY A 247 -7.29 -1.52 -19.38
C GLY A 247 -8.24 -0.63 -18.58
N VAL A 248 -9.54 -0.94 -18.52
CA VAL A 248 -10.52 -0.20 -17.73
C VAL A 248 -10.68 -0.84 -16.36
N SER A 249 -10.44 -0.08 -15.29
CA SER A 249 -10.75 -0.52 -13.93
C SER A 249 -12.26 -0.60 -13.72
N VAL A 250 -12.76 -1.65 -13.05
CA VAL A 250 -14.20 -1.84 -12.84
C VAL A 250 -14.54 -2.04 -11.37
N VAL A 251 -15.64 -1.45 -10.92
CA VAL A 251 -16.23 -1.72 -9.59
C VAL A 251 -17.66 -2.21 -9.77
N ILE A 252 -17.99 -3.36 -9.17
CA ILE A 252 -19.38 -3.80 -9.00
C ILE A 252 -19.78 -3.50 -7.57
N CYS A 253 -20.84 -2.70 -7.38
CA CYS A 253 -21.29 -2.26 -6.06
C CYS A 253 -22.80 -2.21 -5.92
N ASN A 254 -23.26 -2.08 -4.66
CA ASN A 254 -24.68 -1.92 -4.35
C ASN A 254 -25.13 -0.47 -4.61
N GLY A 255 -26.02 -0.30 -5.59
CA GLY A 255 -26.62 0.98 -5.92
C GLY A 255 -27.67 1.48 -4.92
N MET A 256 -28.02 0.66 -3.92
CA MET A 256 -28.89 1.06 -2.81
C MET A 256 -28.11 1.68 -1.66
N GLN A 257 -26.78 1.53 -1.64
CA GLN A 257 -25.92 2.09 -0.62
C GLN A 257 -25.78 3.60 -0.81
N ASP A 258 -26.03 4.37 0.25
CA ASP A 258 -25.87 5.82 0.21
C ASP A 258 -24.43 6.23 -0.09
N LYS A 259 -24.28 7.25 -0.94
CA LYS A 259 -22.98 7.83 -1.34
C LYS A 259 -21.95 6.82 -1.87
N ALA A 260 -22.42 5.73 -2.51
CA ALA A 260 -21.55 4.68 -3.03
C ALA A 260 -20.51 5.22 -4.02
N ILE A 261 -20.92 6.04 -5.00
CA ILE A 261 -20.04 6.61 -6.02
C ILE A 261 -18.96 7.50 -5.37
N ARG A 262 -19.36 8.41 -4.48
CA ARG A 262 -18.43 9.30 -3.77
C ARG A 262 -17.45 8.54 -2.90
N SER A 263 -17.90 7.49 -2.25
CA SER A 263 -17.04 6.63 -1.41
C SER A 263 -16.01 5.86 -2.24
N ILE A 264 -16.41 5.32 -3.40
CA ILE A 264 -15.49 4.68 -4.36
C ILE A 264 -14.44 5.69 -4.85
N MET A 265 -14.88 6.89 -5.25
CA MET A 265 -13.98 7.95 -5.70
C MET A 265 -13.05 8.47 -4.61
N GLY A 266 -13.46 8.40 -3.34
CA GLY A 266 -12.64 8.69 -2.16
C GLY A 266 -11.73 7.54 -1.72
N GLY A 267 -11.64 6.44 -2.49
CA GLY A 267 -10.76 5.30 -2.21
C GLY A 267 -11.26 4.36 -1.11
N ARG A 268 -12.52 4.46 -0.69
CA ARG A 268 -13.11 3.52 0.29
C ARG A 268 -13.42 2.18 -0.39
N LYS A 269 -13.22 1.09 0.36
CA LYS A 269 -13.57 -0.26 -0.09
C LYS A 269 -15.08 -0.43 -0.11
N ILE A 270 -15.68 -0.26 -1.27
CA ILE A 270 -17.10 -0.52 -1.53
C ILE A 270 -17.19 -1.40 -2.77
N GLY A 271 -17.95 -2.49 -2.68
CA GLY A 271 -18.12 -3.39 -3.79
C GLY A 271 -16.92 -4.30 -4.05
N THR A 272 -16.91 -4.92 -5.22
CA THR A 272 -15.80 -5.72 -5.75
C THR A 272 -15.06 -4.92 -6.81
N PHE A 273 -13.78 -4.70 -6.59
CA PHE A 273 -12.89 -4.02 -7.53
C PHE A 273 -12.19 -5.03 -8.44
N PHE A 274 -12.33 -4.85 -9.75
CA PHE A 274 -11.67 -5.64 -10.77
C PHE A 274 -10.37 -4.98 -11.18
N THR A 275 -9.27 -5.72 -11.12
CA THR A 275 -7.94 -5.23 -11.50
C THR A 275 -7.06 -6.36 -11.99
N GLU A 276 -6.28 -6.10 -13.05
CA GLU A 276 -5.19 -7.01 -13.46
C GLU A 276 -3.93 -6.83 -12.62
N ALA A 277 -3.80 -5.69 -11.96
CA ALA A 277 -2.73 -5.44 -11.03
C ALA A 277 -2.92 -6.34 -9.80
N VAL A 278 -2.38 -7.53 -9.85
CA VAL A 278 -2.24 -8.43 -8.70
C VAL A 278 -1.59 -7.63 -7.57
N ASN A 279 -2.39 -7.16 -6.61
CA ASN A 279 -1.97 -6.41 -5.42
C ASN A 279 -1.31 -5.03 -5.64
N THR A 280 -1.69 -4.26 -6.63
CA THR A 280 -1.33 -2.83 -6.67
C THR A 280 -2.55 -1.91 -6.59
N VAL A 281 -3.36 -2.05 -5.56
CA VAL A 281 -4.01 -0.86 -5.01
C VAL A 281 -2.88 -0.08 -4.36
N THR A 282 -2.25 0.83 -5.10
CA THR A 282 -1.29 1.78 -4.55
C THR A 282 -2.09 2.74 -3.69
N THR A 283 -2.23 2.42 -2.41
CA THR A 283 -2.64 3.41 -1.42
C THR A 283 -1.77 4.65 -1.67
N PRO A 284 -2.33 5.86 -1.78
CA PRO A 284 -1.53 7.05 -1.93
C PRO A 284 -0.42 7.07 -0.88
N THR A 285 0.78 7.44 -1.28
CA THR A 285 1.99 7.38 -0.42
C THR A 285 1.78 8.16 0.87
N GLU A 286 1.03 9.25 0.80
CA GLU A 286 0.65 10.09 1.93
C GLU A 286 -0.23 9.33 2.95
N VAL A 287 -1.24 8.61 2.50
CA VAL A 287 -2.11 7.78 3.35
C VAL A 287 -1.31 6.64 4.02
N LEU A 288 -0.31 6.08 3.32
CA LEU A 288 0.58 5.09 3.91
C LEU A 288 1.41 5.69 5.04
N ALA A 289 1.92 6.91 4.83
CA ALA A 289 2.71 7.63 5.82
C ALA A 289 1.87 8.08 7.03
N GLU A 290 0.64 8.54 6.80
CA GLU A 290 -0.34 8.81 7.87
C GLU A 290 -0.67 7.58 8.70
N ASN A 291 -0.93 6.45 8.04
CA ASN A 291 -1.19 5.18 8.72
C ASN A 291 0.00 4.72 9.58
N ALA A 292 1.23 4.89 9.09
CA ALA A 292 2.43 4.59 9.86
C ALA A 292 2.57 5.51 11.08
N ARG A 293 2.25 6.81 10.94
CA ARG A 293 2.21 7.78 12.04
C ARG A 293 1.15 7.40 13.08
N HIS A 294 -0.05 7.03 12.63
CA HIS A 294 -1.09 6.54 13.52
C HIS A 294 -0.67 5.26 14.23
N GLY A 295 -0.12 4.30 13.50
CA GLY A 295 0.40 3.04 14.04
C GLY A 295 1.48 3.25 15.11
N SER A 296 2.40 4.20 14.91
CA SER A 296 3.40 4.58 15.91
C SER A 296 2.75 5.03 17.23
N ARG A 297 1.73 5.88 17.15
CA ARG A 297 1.00 6.36 18.36
C ARG A 297 0.30 5.22 19.10
N VAL A 298 -0.28 4.28 18.35
CA VAL A 298 -0.90 3.07 18.95
C VAL A 298 0.16 2.21 19.62
N LEU A 299 1.30 1.95 18.97
CA LEU A 299 2.39 1.15 19.52
C LEU A 299 2.98 1.76 20.80
N GLN A 300 3.05 3.10 20.89
CA GLN A 300 3.51 3.80 22.09
C GLN A 300 2.56 3.59 23.28
N ALA A 301 1.26 3.48 23.02
CA ALA A 301 0.25 3.24 24.06
C ALA A 301 0.20 1.78 24.52
N LEU A 302 0.76 0.84 23.75
CA LEU A 302 0.78 -0.57 24.12
C LEU A 302 1.83 -0.87 25.21
N PRO A 303 1.54 -1.77 26.17
CA PRO A 303 2.52 -2.26 27.13
C PRO A 303 3.66 -2.99 26.42
N ALA A 304 4.83 -3.02 27.05
CA ALA A 304 6.03 -3.65 26.48
C ALA A 304 5.82 -5.16 26.19
N GLU A 305 5.05 -5.82 27.05
CA GLU A 305 4.72 -7.25 26.94
C GLU A 305 3.91 -7.53 25.67
N ALA A 306 2.96 -6.69 25.32
CA ALA A 306 2.16 -6.84 24.09
C ALA A 306 3.03 -6.67 22.83
N ARG A 307 3.98 -5.73 22.86
CA ARG A 307 4.96 -5.55 21.76
C ARG A 307 5.90 -6.75 21.65
N ALA A 308 6.40 -7.27 22.79
CA ALA A 308 7.23 -8.47 22.85
C ALA A 308 6.48 -9.70 22.31
N GLU A 309 5.22 -9.90 22.70
CA GLU A 309 4.38 -11.00 22.21
C GLU A 309 4.21 -10.95 20.69
N ALA A 310 4.01 -9.78 20.11
CA ALA A 310 3.94 -9.61 18.67
C ALA A 310 5.25 -10.04 17.97
N ILE A 311 6.41 -9.75 18.57
CA ILE A 311 7.72 -10.15 18.04
C ILE A 311 7.92 -11.68 18.19
N TYR A 312 7.50 -12.29 19.29
CA TYR A 312 7.53 -13.76 19.45
C TYR A 312 6.69 -14.45 18.38
N LYS A 313 5.46 -13.98 18.16
CA LYS A 313 4.59 -14.51 17.09
C LYS A 313 5.21 -14.37 15.71
N LEU A 314 5.87 -13.26 15.44
CA LEU A 314 6.60 -13.04 14.21
C LEU A 314 7.73 -14.07 14.02
N ALA A 315 8.51 -14.33 15.08
CA ALA A 315 9.58 -15.32 15.05
C ALA A 315 9.04 -16.75 14.78
N ASP A 316 7.92 -17.11 15.38
CA ASP A 316 7.30 -18.42 15.19
C ASP A 316 6.68 -18.57 13.79
N LEU A 317 6.11 -17.50 13.23
CA LEU A 317 5.58 -17.48 11.86
C LEU A 317 6.69 -17.63 10.82
N LEU A 318 7.88 -17.06 11.02
CA LEU A 318 9.03 -17.24 10.13
C LEU A 318 9.42 -18.73 10.02
N VAL A 319 9.34 -19.46 11.13
CA VAL A 319 9.67 -20.89 11.16
C VAL A 319 8.54 -21.73 10.57
N SER A 320 7.28 -21.45 10.92
CA SER A 320 6.14 -22.23 10.45
C SER A 320 5.84 -22.07 8.97
N LYS A 321 6.10 -20.88 8.39
CA LYS A 321 5.94 -20.59 6.95
C LYS A 321 7.25 -20.67 6.15
N GLN A 322 8.25 -21.38 6.69
CA GLN A 322 9.57 -21.50 6.08
C GLN A 322 9.50 -22.01 4.63
N SER A 323 8.65 -22.99 4.32
CA SER A 323 8.51 -23.56 2.98
C SER A 323 8.11 -22.48 1.97
N ASP A 324 7.04 -21.74 2.26
CA ASP A 324 6.48 -20.71 1.37
C ASP A 324 7.50 -19.59 1.11
N ILE A 325 8.27 -19.22 2.15
CA ILE A 325 9.33 -18.20 2.06
C ILE A 325 10.48 -18.68 1.18
N LEU A 326 10.92 -19.92 1.35
CA LEU A 326 12.02 -20.48 0.58
C LEU A 326 11.64 -20.72 -0.89
N ASP A 327 10.40 -21.15 -1.16
CA ASP A 327 9.89 -21.32 -2.53
C ASP A 327 9.83 -19.97 -3.27
N ALA A 328 9.36 -18.92 -2.60
CA ALA A 328 9.38 -17.56 -3.12
C ALA A 328 10.81 -17.05 -3.34
N ASN A 329 11.72 -17.33 -2.42
CA ASN A 329 13.14 -16.96 -2.57
C ASN A 329 13.82 -17.69 -3.73
N GLY A 330 13.45 -18.94 -3.99
CA GLY A 330 13.89 -19.70 -5.15
C GLY A 330 13.55 -19.01 -6.47
N LYS A 331 12.38 -18.36 -6.57
CA LYS A 331 11.96 -17.59 -7.76
C LYS A 331 12.87 -16.37 -7.95
N ASP A 332 13.09 -15.57 -6.89
CA ASP A 332 13.98 -14.40 -6.95
C ASP A 332 15.42 -14.79 -7.35
N ILE A 333 15.95 -15.88 -6.80
CA ILE A 333 17.30 -16.40 -7.14
C ILE A 333 17.37 -16.81 -8.62
N ASN A 334 16.33 -17.47 -9.15
CA ASN A 334 16.29 -17.87 -10.55
C ASN A 334 16.22 -16.66 -11.50
N GLU A 335 15.45 -15.62 -11.15
CA GLU A 335 15.40 -14.37 -11.90
C GLU A 335 16.74 -13.63 -11.85
N ALA A 336 17.36 -13.53 -10.69
CA ALA A 336 18.67 -12.91 -10.52
C ALA A 336 19.78 -13.62 -11.32
N LYS A 337 19.75 -14.96 -11.39
CA LYS A 337 20.67 -15.74 -12.24
C LYS A 337 20.45 -15.46 -13.73
N LYS A 338 19.19 -15.37 -14.19
CA LYS A 338 18.86 -15.01 -15.58
C LYS A 338 19.35 -13.61 -15.94
N ALA A 339 19.32 -12.68 -14.98
CA ALA A 339 19.79 -11.31 -15.12
C ALA A 339 21.31 -11.15 -14.99
N ASN A 340 22.09 -12.25 -14.86
CA ASN A 340 23.54 -12.24 -14.63
C ASN A 340 23.97 -11.38 -13.44
N THR A 341 23.19 -11.39 -12.35
CA THR A 341 23.52 -10.65 -11.13
C THR A 341 24.84 -11.14 -10.53
N SER A 342 25.66 -10.20 -10.04
CA SER A 342 26.98 -10.52 -9.45
C SER A 342 26.87 -11.49 -8.27
N GLY A 343 27.89 -12.36 -8.10
CA GLY A 343 27.92 -13.38 -7.06
C GLY A 343 27.64 -12.85 -5.64
N PRO A 344 28.28 -11.77 -5.19
CA PRO A 344 28.04 -11.19 -3.87
C PRO A 344 26.60 -10.70 -3.65
N LEU A 345 25.94 -10.16 -4.67
CA LEU A 345 24.53 -9.76 -4.58
C LEU A 345 23.60 -10.97 -4.55
N LEU A 346 23.92 -12.01 -5.31
CA LEU A 346 23.18 -13.26 -5.30
C LEU A 346 23.26 -13.96 -3.93
N ASP A 347 24.42 -13.95 -3.27
CA ASP A 347 24.59 -14.53 -1.93
C ASP A 347 23.84 -13.76 -0.85
N ARG A 348 23.73 -12.44 -0.97
CA ARG A 348 22.90 -11.61 -0.10
C ARG A 348 21.42 -11.91 -0.25
N LEU A 349 20.97 -12.23 -1.47
CA LEU A 349 19.56 -12.55 -1.78
C LEU A 349 19.14 -13.92 -1.23
N LYS A 350 20.08 -14.87 -1.10
CA LYS A 350 19.79 -16.24 -0.67
C LYS A 350 19.31 -16.32 0.78
N LEU A 351 18.18 -16.97 0.98
CA LEU A 351 17.70 -17.45 2.27
C LEU A 351 17.95 -18.97 2.38
N SER A 352 18.21 -19.43 3.58
CA SER A 352 18.34 -20.85 3.91
C SER A 352 17.56 -21.18 5.17
N PRO A 353 17.19 -22.46 5.41
CA PRO A 353 16.54 -22.87 6.64
C PRO A 353 17.29 -22.45 7.91
N SER A 354 18.62 -22.59 7.90
CA SER A 354 19.48 -22.16 9.00
C SER A 354 19.47 -20.64 9.20
N LYS A 355 19.47 -19.86 8.12
CA LYS A 355 19.39 -18.40 8.17
C LYS A 355 18.04 -17.94 8.75
N LEU A 356 16.93 -18.53 8.34
CA LEU A 356 15.60 -18.22 8.89
C LEU A 356 15.49 -18.59 10.38
N LYS A 357 16.07 -19.72 10.78
CA LYS A 357 16.11 -20.14 12.20
C LYS A 357 16.93 -19.16 13.04
N ASN A 358 18.09 -18.73 12.55
CA ASN A 358 18.93 -17.75 13.23
C ASN A 358 18.25 -16.38 13.34
N LEU A 359 17.52 -15.97 12.28
CA LEU A 359 16.68 -14.77 12.33
C LEU A 359 15.64 -14.88 13.43
N ALA A 360 14.91 -15.98 13.51
CA ALA A 360 13.90 -16.20 14.56
C ALA A 360 14.50 -16.14 15.97
N VAL A 361 15.71 -16.66 16.17
CA VAL A 361 16.43 -16.54 17.46
C VAL A 361 16.76 -15.08 17.76
N GLY A 362 17.29 -14.33 16.80
CA GLY A 362 17.55 -12.90 16.98
C GLY A 362 16.32 -12.08 17.29
N LEU A 363 15.16 -12.38 16.67
CA LEU A 363 13.89 -11.75 17.00
C LEU A 363 13.46 -12.02 18.43
N LYS A 364 13.62 -13.25 18.94
CA LYS A 364 13.32 -13.60 20.33
C LYS A 364 14.19 -12.81 21.32
N GLN A 365 15.47 -12.61 21.02
CA GLN A 365 16.36 -11.76 21.84
C GLN A 365 15.89 -10.30 21.88
N ILE A 366 15.42 -9.74 20.74
CA ILE A 366 14.83 -8.41 20.70
C ILE A 366 13.56 -8.36 21.56
N ALA A 367 12.70 -9.38 21.50
CA ALA A 367 11.49 -9.45 22.31
C ALA A 367 11.81 -9.45 23.82
N GLU A 368 12.78 -10.24 24.25
CA GLU A 368 13.25 -10.31 25.65
C GLU A 368 13.73 -8.95 26.18
N SER A 369 14.36 -8.13 25.35
CA SER A 369 14.86 -6.81 25.73
C SER A 369 13.81 -5.69 25.65
N SER A 370 12.63 -5.94 25.07
CA SER A 370 11.64 -4.91 24.74
C SER A 370 11.15 -4.08 25.92
N HIS A 371 11.08 -4.68 27.13
CA HIS A 371 10.63 -4.01 28.33
C HIS A 371 11.61 -2.95 28.86
N LYS A 372 12.88 -2.97 28.41
CA LYS A 372 13.94 -2.04 28.84
C LYS A 372 14.08 -0.82 27.92
N ASN A 373 13.34 -0.75 26.83
CA ASN A 373 13.63 0.19 25.76
C ASN A 373 12.82 1.48 25.87
N VAL A 374 11.50 1.41 25.82
CA VAL A 374 10.62 2.58 25.82
C VAL A 374 10.17 2.92 27.24
N GLY A 375 10.26 4.19 27.62
CA GLY A 375 9.89 4.65 28.96
C GLY A 375 11.01 4.47 30.01
N ARG A 376 12.21 4.03 29.58
CA ARG A 376 13.36 3.92 30.51
C ARG A 376 13.74 5.30 31.02
N VAL A 377 13.86 5.43 32.33
CA VAL A 377 14.33 6.65 32.97
C VAL A 377 15.85 6.77 32.75
N ILE A 378 16.27 7.86 32.11
CA ILE A 378 17.70 8.18 31.86
C ILE A 378 18.20 9.06 33.01
N ARG A 379 17.38 10.02 33.41
CA ARG A 379 17.73 11.00 34.43
C ARG A 379 16.48 11.43 35.19
N LYS A 380 16.61 11.55 36.51
CA LYS A 380 15.60 12.11 37.39
C LYS A 380 16.18 13.27 38.15
N THR A 381 15.49 14.41 38.21
CA THR A 381 15.95 15.63 38.88
C THR A 381 14.81 16.14 39.75
N LYS A 382 15.03 16.26 41.04
CA LYS A 382 14.12 16.93 41.95
C LYS A 382 14.41 18.45 41.87
N LEU A 383 13.48 19.21 41.32
CA LEU A 383 13.60 20.68 41.20
C LEU A 383 13.14 21.39 42.48
N ALA A 384 12.10 20.86 43.11
CA ALA A 384 11.58 21.31 44.39
C ALA A 384 10.81 20.17 45.07
N GLU A 385 10.31 20.37 46.28
CA GLU A 385 9.42 19.43 46.93
C GLU A 385 8.14 19.31 46.13
N GLY A 386 7.79 18.06 45.72
CA GLY A 386 6.65 17.80 44.83
C GLY A 386 6.83 18.20 43.37
N LEU A 387 8.03 18.68 42.94
CA LEU A 387 8.34 19.03 41.55
C LEU A 387 9.51 18.19 41.03
N GLU A 388 9.19 17.16 40.23
CA GLU A 388 10.16 16.23 39.69
C GLU A 388 10.21 16.27 38.16
N LEU A 389 11.41 16.44 37.62
CA LEU A 389 11.71 16.38 36.19
C LEU A 389 12.38 15.08 35.86
N THR A 390 11.77 14.31 34.94
CA THR A 390 12.27 13.00 34.51
C THR A 390 12.54 13.01 33.01
N GLN A 391 13.71 12.55 32.61
CA GLN A 391 14.05 12.29 31.20
C GLN A 391 13.84 10.82 30.91
N ILE A 392 13.01 10.51 29.92
CA ILE A 392 12.68 9.14 29.55
C ILE A 392 12.94 8.89 28.04
N THR A 393 13.20 7.63 27.71
CA THR A 393 13.31 7.19 26.31
C THR A 393 11.93 7.11 25.68
N VAL A 394 11.83 7.54 24.41
CA VAL A 394 10.62 7.47 23.59
C VAL A 394 11.01 7.10 22.14
N PRO A 395 10.09 6.56 21.32
CA PRO A 395 10.38 6.32 19.91
C PRO A 395 10.72 7.62 19.16
N ILE A 396 11.53 7.51 18.11
CA ILE A 396 11.78 8.60 17.16
C ILE A 396 10.48 9.01 16.48
N GLY A 397 9.67 8.02 16.05
CA GLY A 397 8.39 8.25 15.40
C GLY A 397 8.14 7.29 14.24
N VAL A 398 8.25 7.75 12.99
CA VAL A 398 8.07 6.94 11.79
C VAL A 398 9.39 6.74 11.06
N LEU A 399 9.76 5.49 10.85
CA LEU A 399 10.97 5.07 10.16
C LEU A 399 10.62 4.68 8.72
N LEU A 400 11.35 5.22 7.74
CA LEU A 400 11.32 4.74 6.35
C LEU A 400 12.59 3.93 6.08
N VAL A 401 12.46 2.62 5.87
CA VAL A 401 13.59 1.75 5.56
C VAL A 401 13.55 1.33 4.10
N ILE A 402 14.61 1.66 3.37
CA ILE A 402 14.78 1.35 1.95
C ILE A 402 15.93 0.35 1.83
N PHE A 403 15.65 -0.84 1.27
CA PHE A 403 16.65 -1.92 1.19
C PHE A 403 16.67 -2.62 -0.17
N GLU A 404 17.87 -3.01 -0.59
CA GLU A 404 18.16 -3.73 -1.83
C GLU A 404 18.65 -5.15 -1.54
N SER A 405 18.19 -6.13 -2.33
CA SER A 405 18.71 -7.53 -2.36
C SER A 405 18.90 -8.20 -1.00
N ARG A 406 18.11 -7.81 0.03
CA ARG A 406 18.23 -8.32 1.41
C ARG A 406 16.85 -8.65 2.02
N PRO A 407 16.24 -9.77 1.63
CA PRO A 407 14.94 -10.16 2.20
C PRO A 407 15.01 -10.46 3.71
N ASP A 408 16.17 -10.85 4.23
CA ASP A 408 16.44 -11.06 5.66
C ASP A 408 16.35 -9.78 6.51
N CYS A 409 16.47 -8.62 5.89
CA CYS A 409 16.37 -7.32 6.58
C CYS A 409 14.96 -7.04 7.12
N LEU A 410 13.93 -7.47 6.39
CA LEU A 410 12.55 -7.13 6.66
C LEU A 410 12.08 -7.58 8.06
N PRO A 411 12.19 -8.86 8.48
CA PRO A 411 11.78 -9.28 9.80
C PRO A 411 12.59 -8.63 10.94
N GLN A 412 13.88 -8.40 10.72
CA GLN A 412 14.73 -7.73 11.72
C GLN A 412 14.29 -6.30 11.98
N VAL A 413 14.08 -5.52 10.91
CA VAL A 413 13.66 -4.12 11.02
C VAL A 413 12.26 -4.01 11.63
N ALA A 414 11.36 -4.94 11.28
CA ALA A 414 10.02 -4.98 11.88
C ALA A 414 10.08 -5.23 13.39
N ALA A 415 10.88 -6.17 13.84
CA ALA A 415 11.05 -6.45 15.27
C ALA A 415 11.67 -5.27 16.03
N LEU A 416 12.67 -4.61 15.44
CA LEU A 416 13.30 -3.43 16.03
C LEU A 416 12.32 -2.26 16.14
N ALA A 417 11.51 -2.01 15.10
CA ALA A 417 10.49 -0.97 15.11
C ALA A 417 9.40 -1.24 16.15
N LEU A 418 8.96 -2.50 16.29
CA LEU A 418 8.02 -2.93 17.33
C LEU A 418 8.58 -2.71 18.73
N SER A 419 9.79 -3.20 18.98
CA SER A 419 10.45 -3.10 20.29
C SER A 419 10.65 -1.64 20.71
N SER A 420 10.96 -0.76 19.76
CA SER A 420 11.13 0.68 19.98
C SER A 420 9.83 1.49 19.85
N ALA A 421 8.69 0.85 19.56
CA ALA A 421 7.38 1.49 19.33
C ALA A 421 7.36 2.52 18.19
N ASN A 422 8.22 2.37 17.18
CA ASN A 422 8.23 3.22 15.99
C ASN A 422 7.22 2.72 14.95
N GLY A 423 6.61 3.65 14.23
CA GLY A 423 5.91 3.36 12.97
C GLY A 423 6.92 2.97 11.89
N LEU A 424 6.53 2.14 10.94
CA LEU A 424 7.44 1.60 9.94
C LEU A 424 6.86 1.64 8.54
N LEU A 425 7.63 2.21 7.62
CA LEU A 425 7.43 2.15 6.18
C LEU A 425 8.58 1.36 5.56
N LEU A 426 8.25 0.33 4.78
CA LEU A 426 9.24 -0.56 4.17
C LEU A 426 9.21 -0.45 2.65
N LYS A 427 10.37 -0.22 2.05
CA LYS A 427 10.56 -0.23 0.60
C LYS A 427 11.67 -1.20 0.22
N GLY A 428 11.29 -2.36 -0.28
CA GLY A 428 12.19 -3.36 -0.82
C GLY A 428 12.58 -3.10 -2.28
N GLY A 429 13.74 -3.59 -2.69
CA GLY A 429 14.18 -3.61 -4.08
C GLY A 429 13.40 -4.62 -4.93
N LYS A 430 13.55 -4.50 -6.27
CA LYS A 430 12.89 -5.38 -7.25
C LYS A 430 13.42 -6.81 -7.17
N GLU A 431 14.67 -6.95 -6.81
CA GLU A 431 15.44 -8.18 -6.81
C GLU A 431 14.94 -9.23 -5.80
N ALA A 432 14.20 -8.79 -4.79
CA ALA A 432 13.61 -9.64 -3.74
C ALA A 432 12.08 -9.56 -3.71
N ALA A 433 11.44 -9.27 -4.85
CA ALA A 433 10.00 -9.01 -4.91
C ALA A 433 9.14 -10.21 -4.49
N HIS A 434 9.52 -11.42 -4.88
CA HIS A 434 8.82 -12.65 -4.51
C HIS A 434 9.02 -13.01 -3.04
N SER A 435 10.26 -12.92 -2.52
CA SER A 435 10.57 -13.18 -1.10
C SER A 435 9.93 -12.19 -0.15
N ASN A 436 9.89 -10.90 -0.53
CA ASN A 436 9.31 -9.85 0.30
C ASN A 436 7.79 -10.03 0.49
N ARG A 437 7.08 -10.65 -0.47
CA ARG A 437 5.63 -10.84 -0.38
C ARG A 437 5.21 -11.72 0.80
N PRO A 438 5.62 -13.02 0.89
CA PRO A 438 5.25 -13.86 2.03
C PRO A 438 5.80 -13.34 3.37
N LEU A 439 6.98 -12.68 3.37
CA LEU A 439 7.52 -12.04 4.55
C LEU A 439 6.64 -10.88 5.02
N MET A 440 6.08 -10.06 4.11
CA MET A 440 5.13 -9.00 4.45
C MET A 440 3.80 -9.54 4.92
N ASP A 441 3.28 -10.62 4.34
CA ASP A 441 2.03 -11.25 4.74
C ASP A 441 2.11 -11.79 6.18
N VAL A 442 3.26 -12.34 6.57
CA VAL A 442 3.55 -12.73 7.96
C VAL A 442 3.47 -11.53 8.91
N HIS A 443 3.86 -10.33 8.46
CA HIS A 443 3.85 -9.11 9.28
C HIS A 443 2.49 -8.43 9.32
N SER A 444 1.71 -8.47 8.22
CA SER A 444 0.42 -7.79 8.10
C SER A 444 -0.67 -8.34 9.03
N ILE A 445 -0.51 -9.57 9.52
CA ILE A 445 -1.45 -10.21 10.44
C ILE A 445 -1.55 -9.48 11.78
N TYR A 446 -0.50 -8.76 12.19
CA TYR A 446 -0.42 -8.13 13.52
C TYR A 446 -0.11 -6.63 13.50
N LEU A 447 0.20 -6.04 12.33
CA LEU A 447 0.69 -4.66 12.24
C LEU A 447 0.19 -3.98 10.97
N SER A 448 -0.25 -2.74 11.10
CA SER A 448 -0.55 -1.86 9.95
C SER A 448 0.75 -1.41 9.27
N PHE A 449 1.49 -2.34 8.68
CA PHE A 449 2.63 -2.00 7.84
C PHE A 449 2.15 -1.59 6.45
N SER A 450 2.62 -0.46 6.00
CA SER A 450 2.27 0.07 4.70
C SER A 450 3.31 -0.33 3.67
N LYS A 451 2.89 -1.13 2.67
CA LYS A 451 3.72 -1.52 1.54
C LYS A 451 3.76 -0.40 0.50
N ILE A 452 4.95 0.04 0.15
CA ILE A 452 5.15 1.04 -0.89
C ILE A 452 5.44 0.35 -2.22
N SER A 453 4.63 0.63 -3.23
CA SER A 453 4.84 0.13 -4.59
C SER A 453 6.03 0.79 -5.29
N GLN A 454 6.59 0.07 -6.26
CA GLN A 454 7.75 0.54 -7.04
C GLN A 454 7.37 1.80 -7.85
N GLY A 455 8.24 2.81 -7.84
CA GLY A 455 8.15 3.99 -8.73
C GLY A 455 8.02 5.36 -8.05
N LYS A 456 7.66 5.43 -6.75
CA LYS A 456 7.40 6.71 -6.04
C LYS A 456 8.45 7.05 -4.97
N ASN A 457 9.75 7.03 -5.33
CA ASN A 457 10.81 7.36 -4.37
C ASN A 457 10.83 8.84 -3.98
N CYS A 458 10.60 9.74 -4.93
CA CYS A 458 10.74 11.17 -4.69
C CYS A 458 9.70 11.71 -3.73
N ASP A 459 8.47 11.18 -3.75
CA ASP A 459 7.38 11.67 -2.90
C ASP A 459 7.63 11.39 -1.40
N LEU A 460 8.19 10.20 -1.06
CA LEU A 460 8.47 9.82 0.33
C LEU A 460 9.62 10.58 0.97
N LEU A 461 10.64 10.94 0.17
CA LEU A 461 11.84 11.60 0.66
C LEU A 461 11.59 13.07 1.08
N SER A 462 10.42 13.60 0.75
CA SER A 462 9.98 14.97 1.07
C SER A 462 8.86 15.05 2.11
N MET A 463 8.41 13.91 2.67
CA MET A 463 7.26 13.85 3.61
C MET A 463 7.66 14.13 5.07
N GLU A 464 8.23 15.29 5.36
CA GLU A 464 8.69 15.68 6.70
C GLU A 464 7.61 15.63 7.79
N LYS A 465 6.34 15.85 7.44
CA LYS A 465 5.23 15.80 8.40
C LYS A 465 4.90 14.38 8.88
N HIS A 466 5.29 13.37 8.12
CA HIS A 466 4.85 11.98 8.36
C HIS A 466 6.01 11.03 8.65
N ILE A 467 7.22 11.33 8.19
CA ILE A 467 8.43 10.49 8.33
C ILE A 467 9.47 11.26 9.13
N ASP A 468 10.08 10.62 10.13
CA ASP A 468 11.06 11.25 11.01
C ASP A 468 12.49 10.83 10.69
N LEU A 469 12.68 9.61 10.14
CA LEU A 469 14.02 9.08 9.86
C LEU A 469 14.00 8.14 8.66
N ILE A 470 14.99 8.30 7.78
CA ILE A 470 15.22 7.40 6.63
C ILE A 470 16.45 6.55 6.88
N ILE A 471 16.34 5.23 6.60
CA ILE A 471 17.40 4.26 6.78
C ILE A 471 17.61 3.52 5.46
N PRO A 472 18.56 3.96 4.61
CA PRO A 472 18.91 3.25 3.39
C PRO A 472 19.84 2.06 3.69
N ARG A 473 19.53 0.91 3.08
CA ARG A 473 20.32 -0.32 3.14
C ARG A 473 20.56 -0.88 1.74
N GLY A 474 21.67 -0.53 1.12
CA GLY A 474 21.95 -0.95 -0.25
C GLY A 474 23.34 -0.55 -0.71
N SER A 475 23.46 -0.31 -2.02
CA SER A 475 24.67 0.18 -2.66
C SER A 475 25.03 1.59 -2.20
N SER A 476 26.31 1.95 -2.34
CA SER A 476 26.79 3.31 -2.07
C SER A 476 26.04 4.36 -2.90
N GLU A 477 25.69 4.00 -4.12
CA GLU A 477 24.94 4.86 -5.05
C GLU A 477 23.51 5.12 -4.54
N LEU A 478 22.81 4.08 -4.05
CA LEU A 478 21.49 4.24 -3.43
C LEU A 478 21.55 5.17 -2.23
N VAL A 479 22.50 4.95 -1.32
CA VAL A 479 22.66 5.75 -0.10
C VAL A 479 22.90 7.21 -0.47
N ARG A 480 23.83 7.48 -1.37
CA ARG A 480 24.15 8.84 -1.83
C ARG A 480 22.95 9.50 -2.51
N SER A 481 22.27 8.79 -3.41
CA SER A 481 21.07 9.31 -4.10
C SER A 481 19.93 9.66 -3.14
N ILE A 482 19.79 8.91 -2.03
CA ILE A 482 18.79 9.21 -1.01
C ILE A 482 19.20 10.45 -0.19
N GLN A 483 20.49 10.53 0.21
CA GLN A 483 21.00 11.66 0.97
C GLN A 483 20.93 12.99 0.19
N GLU A 484 21.18 12.95 -1.12
CA GLU A 484 21.11 14.13 -1.98
C GLU A 484 19.68 14.61 -2.24
N LYS A 485 18.70 13.71 -2.23
CA LYS A 485 17.29 14.01 -2.56
C LYS A 485 16.39 14.18 -1.36
N SER A 486 16.83 13.78 -0.17
CA SER A 486 16.02 13.81 1.04
C SER A 486 16.27 15.09 1.83
N GLN A 487 15.19 15.68 2.30
CA GLN A 487 15.21 16.74 3.31
C GLN A 487 15.17 16.17 4.75
N LEU A 488 14.93 14.87 4.89
CA LEU A 488 14.80 14.17 6.17
C LEU A 488 16.16 13.64 6.67
N PRO A 489 16.35 13.53 7.99
CA PRO A 489 17.51 12.84 8.57
C PRO A 489 17.63 11.42 8.00
N SER A 490 18.85 11.03 7.62
CA SER A 490 19.11 9.69 7.09
C SER A 490 20.32 9.05 7.75
N PHE A 491 20.23 7.74 8.07
CA PHE A 491 21.36 6.91 8.45
C PHE A 491 21.82 6.10 7.26
N GLY A 492 23.06 6.12 6.94
CA GLY A 492 23.68 5.29 5.91
C GLY A 492 24.99 5.88 5.42
N HIS A 493 25.93 5.03 5.10
CA HIS A 493 27.21 5.44 4.55
C HIS A 493 27.77 4.39 3.59
N PRO A 494 28.52 4.81 2.55
CA PRO A 494 29.32 3.88 1.74
C PRO A 494 30.30 3.11 2.64
N LYS A 495 30.41 1.80 2.44
CA LYS A 495 31.26 0.95 3.28
C LYS A 495 32.68 0.91 2.69
N TYR A 496 33.59 1.63 3.29
CA TYR A 496 35.03 1.39 3.16
C TYR A 496 35.57 1.04 4.54
N LEU A 497 36.39 0.03 4.63
CA LEU A 497 37.04 -0.43 5.83
C LEU A 497 38.54 -0.25 5.64
N SER A 498 39.24 0.30 6.63
CA SER A 498 40.67 0.42 6.59
C SER A 498 41.29 -0.50 7.65
N VAL A 499 42.37 -1.15 7.29
CA VAL A 499 43.19 -1.97 8.20
C VAL A 499 44.61 -1.47 8.13
N TYR A 500 45.11 -0.99 9.25
CA TYR A 500 46.51 -0.63 9.42
C TYR A 500 47.27 -1.79 10.07
N VAL A 501 48.30 -2.29 9.40
CA VAL A 501 49.21 -3.30 9.92
C VAL A 501 50.50 -2.61 10.30
N ASP A 502 50.80 -2.59 11.60
CA ASP A 502 51.99 -1.96 12.15
C ASP A 502 53.24 -2.84 11.98
N ASN A 503 54.42 -2.24 11.99
CA ASN A 503 55.67 -2.95 11.90
C ASN A 503 55.98 -3.87 13.11
N GLU A 504 55.26 -3.70 14.22
CA GLU A 504 55.28 -4.58 15.40
C GLU A 504 54.12 -5.57 15.41
N ALA A 505 53.52 -5.88 14.27
CA ALA A 505 52.44 -6.85 14.16
C ALA A 505 52.96 -8.30 14.07
N ASP A 506 52.19 -9.23 14.65
CA ASP A 506 52.35 -10.66 14.35
C ASP A 506 51.64 -10.96 13.02
N PHE A 507 52.43 -11.07 11.95
CA PHE A 507 51.94 -11.30 10.60
C PHE A 507 51.19 -12.64 10.45
N ALA A 508 51.54 -13.67 11.22
CA ALA A 508 50.83 -14.94 11.18
C ALA A 508 49.39 -14.77 11.69
N LYS A 509 49.21 -14.04 12.78
CA LYS A 509 47.88 -13.67 13.30
C LYS A 509 47.12 -12.71 12.39
N ALA A 510 47.82 -11.78 11.73
CA ALA A 510 47.20 -10.88 10.76
C ALA A 510 46.64 -11.65 9.56
N LEU A 511 47.31 -12.70 9.10
CA LEU A 511 46.82 -13.58 8.04
C LEU A 511 45.62 -14.42 8.45
N GLU A 512 45.57 -14.92 9.69
CA GLU A 512 44.42 -15.67 10.23
C GLU A 512 43.17 -14.80 10.38
N CYS A 513 43.33 -13.49 10.51
CA CYS A 513 42.23 -12.53 10.62
C CYS A 513 41.55 -12.17 9.29
N ASP A 514 41.55 -13.00 8.26
CA ASP A 514 40.99 -12.77 6.90
C ASP A 514 41.80 -11.79 6.02
N TYR A 515 43.05 -11.47 6.36
CA TYR A 515 43.90 -10.54 5.61
C TYR A 515 45.05 -11.24 4.84
N SER A 516 44.74 -12.27 4.11
CA SER A 516 45.67 -13.23 3.46
C SER A 516 46.59 -12.65 2.38
N TYR A 517 46.70 -11.33 2.22
CA TYR A 517 47.46 -10.69 1.14
C TYR A 517 48.49 -9.64 1.59
N LEU A 518 48.82 -9.55 2.89
CA LEU A 518 49.67 -8.47 3.41
C LEU A 518 51.12 -8.90 3.56
N MET A 519 52.02 -8.10 3.01
CA MET A 519 53.50 -8.28 3.08
C MET A 519 54.11 -7.38 4.16
N ASP A 520 55.40 -7.62 4.48
CA ASP A 520 56.27 -7.07 5.54
C ASP A 520 56.44 -5.53 5.64
N VAL A 521 55.41 -4.74 5.39
CA VAL A 521 55.47 -3.26 5.42
C VAL A 521 54.19 -2.69 6.08
N PRO A 522 54.26 -1.57 6.83
CA PRO A 522 53.07 -0.90 7.31
C PRO A 522 52.12 -0.55 6.14
N VAL A 523 50.92 -1.10 6.13
CA VAL A 523 50.02 -1.04 4.98
C VAL A 523 48.62 -0.70 5.42
N THR A 524 47.99 0.20 4.71
CA THR A 524 46.55 0.47 4.85
C THR A 524 45.78 -0.20 3.71
N VAL A 525 44.83 -1.06 4.06
CA VAL A 525 44.01 -1.82 3.11
C VAL A 525 42.58 -1.31 3.07
N TYR A 526 42.08 -1.00 1.90
CA TYR A 526 40.71 -0.63 1.66
C TYR A 526 39.93 -1.79 1.03
N SER A 527 38.81 -2.15 1.59
CA SER A 527 37.89 -3.08 0.97
C SER A 527 36.54 -2.39 0.68
N GLY A 528 36.18 -2.34 -0.59
CA GLY A 528 34.94 -1.79 -1.09
C GLY A 528 33.79 -2.83 -1.17
N PRO A 529 32.64 -2.46 -1.76
CA PRO A 529 31.55 -3.39 -2.04
C PRO A 529 31.87 -4.43 -3.12
N THR A 530 32.94 -4.24 -3.88
CA THR A 530 33.61 -5.21 -4.76
C THR A 530 34.62 -5.99 -3.94
N LEU A 531 35.01 -7.18 -4.37
CA LEU A 531 36.10 -7.96 -3.74
C LEU A 531 37.48 -7.39 -4.11
N GLU A 532 37.59 -6.08 -4.22
CA GLU A 532 38.81 -5.34 -4.55
C GLU A 532 39.33 -4.66 -3.28
N CYS A 533 40.62 -4.69 -3.06
CA CYS A 533 41.28 -3.92 -2.02
C CYS A 533 42.41 -3.08 -2.63
N ALA A 534 42.57 -1.87 -2.11
CA ALA A 534 43.75 -1.06 -2.38
C ALA A 534 44.71 -1.18 -1.20
N ILE A 535 46.02 -1.26 -1.48
CA ILE A 535 47.06 -1.35 -0.49
C ILE A 535 47.92 -0.10 -0.64
N GLU A 536 48.12 0.62 0.45
CA GLU A 536 48.99 1.78 0.50
C GLU A 536 50.02 1.63 1.63
N VAL A 537 51.26 1.94 1.34
CA VAL A 537 52.37 1.88 2.30
C VAL A 537 52.48 3.24 2.96
N VAL A 538 52.39 3.27 4.29
CA VAL A 538 52.49 4.48 5.11
C VAL A 538 53.75 4.45 5.95
N LYS A 539 54.28 5.63 6.29
CA LYS A 539 55.53 5.80 6.99
C LYS A 539 55.45 5.40 8.47
N ASP A 540 54.36 5.78 9.11
CA ASP A 540 54.16 5.58 10.53
C ASP A 540 52.66 5.60 10.90
N LEU A 541 52.35 5.41 12.19
CA LEU A 541 51.01 5.41 12.73
C LEU A 541 50.25 6.73 12.46
N GLN A 542 50.95 7.88 12.52
CA GLN A 542 50.31 9.19 12.30
C GLN A 542 49.86 9.32 10.85
N GLU A 543 50.70 8.94 9.90
CA GLU A 543 50.31 8.95 8.48
C GLU A 543 49.16 7.99 8.19
N ALA A 544 49.08 6.83 8.86
CA ALA A 544 47.96 5.92 8.78
C ALA A 544 46.66 6.56 9.28
N VAL A 545 46.70 7.27 10.42
CA VAL A 545 45.58 7.98 10.98
C VAL A 545 45.11 9.11 10.05
N ASP A 546 46.04 9.89 9.50
CA ASP A 546 45.73 10.99 8.57
C ASP A 546 45.10 10.47 7.27
N HIS A 547 45.63 9.34 6.79
CA HIS A 547 45.11 8.66 5.62
C HIS A 547 43.68 8.14 5.85
N ILE A 548 43.42 7.48 6.99
CA ILE A 548 42.07 7.03 7.39
C ILE A 548 41.08 8.22 7.48
N HIS A 549 41.53 9.34 8.05
CA HIS A 549 40.67 10.53 8.13
C HIS A 549 40.38 11.16 6.77
N THR A 550 41.28 11.05 5.81
CA THR A 550 41.12 11.62 4.48
C THR A 550 40.26 10.74 3.57
N TYR A 551 40.46 9.44 3.58
CA TYR A 551 39.88 8.50 2.62
C TYR A 551 38.93 7.48 3.25
N GLY A 552 38.96 7.30 4.57
CA GLY A 552 38.13 6.35 5.27
C GLY A 552 36.64 6.75 5.26
N SER A 553 35.77 5.77 5.43
CA SER A 553 34.31 5.99 5.48
C SER A 553 33.80 6.38 6.87
N GLY A 554 34.64 6.36 7.89
CA GLY A 554 34.26 6.54 9.28
C GLY A 554 33.41 5.38 9.85
N HIS A 555 33.40 4.22 9.18
CA HIS A 555 32.61 3.07 9.60
C HIS A 555 33.36 2.19 10.60
N THR A 556 34.39 1.48 10.17
CA THR A 556 35.19 0.56 11.01
C THR A 556 36.63 0.56 10.53
N ASP A 557 37.55 0.81 11.44
CA ASP A 557 38.98 0.75 11.16
C ASP A 557 39.68 -0.11 12.19
N VAL A 558 40.75 -0.78 11.77
CA VAL A 558 41.43 -1.80 12.58
C VAL A 558 42.93 -1.50 12.60
N ILE A 559 43.56 -1.64 13.75
CA ILE A 559 44.99 -1.74 13.89
C ILE A 559 45.38 -3.18 14.22
N VAL A 560 46.40 -3.69 13.55
CA VAL A 560 47.06 -4.96 13.88
C VAL A 560 48.47 -4.65 14.39
N THR A 561 48.71 -4.88 15.66
CA THR A 561 49.99 -4.62 16.33
C THR A 561 50.08 -5.40 17.65
N GLU A 562 51.27 -5.82 18.06
CA GLU A 562 51.54 -6.34 19.39
C GLU A 562 51.85 -5.23 20.40
N ASN A 563 52.08 -4.01 19.92
CA ASN A 563 52.33 -2.84 20.78
C ASN A 563 51.02 -2.22 21.29
N ARG A 564 50.75 -2.42 22.59
CA ARG A 564 49.52 -1.93 23.25
C ARG A 564 49.44 -0.41 23.31
N GLU A 565 50.55 0.31 23.39
CA GLU A 565 50.55 1.77 23.45
C GLU A 565 50.17 2.36 22.09
N LYS A 566 50.70 1.81 20.99
CA LYS A 566 50.33 2.16 19.63
C LYS A 566 48.84 1.85 19.39
N ALA A 567 48.37 0.69 19.84
CA ALA A 567 46.97 0.33 19.72
C ALA A 567 46.05 1.33 20.44
N ALA A 568 46.41 1.69 21.68
CA ALA A 568 45.65 2.67 22.46
C ALA A 568 45.68 4.08 21.84
N LEU A 569 46.81 4.47 21.25
CA LEU A 569 46.93 5.74 20.51
C LEU A 569 46.04 5.74 19.26
N PHE A 570 46.11 4.67 18.45
CA PHE A 570 45.25 4.52 17.27
C PHE A 570 43.76 4.59 17.62
N GLN A 571 43.35 3.85 18.67
CA GLN A 571 41.94 3.83 19.10
C GLN A 571 41.43 5.20 19.59
N ARG A 572 42.32 6.07 20.10
CA ARG A 572 41.97 7.44 20.49
C ARG A 572 42.01 8.42 19.31
N ALA A 573 42.96 8.22 18.39
CA ALA A 573 43.20 9.15 17.29
C ALA A 573 42.24 8.96 16.12
N VAL A 574 41.82 7.71 15.82
CA VAL A 574 40.91 7.42 14.71
C VAL A 574 39.47 7.72 15.11
N ASP A 575 38.84 8.63 14.38
CA ASP A 575 37.48 9.05 14.62
C ASP A 575 36.49 8.28 13.73
N SER A 576 36.43 6.96 13.89
CA SER A 576 35.50 6.07 13.21
C SER A 576 34.45 5.52 14.20
N ALA A 577 33.32 5.04 13.69
CA ALA A 577 32.24 4.50 14.50
C ALA A 577 32.67 3.26 15.30
N CYS A 578 33.55 2.45 14.74
CA CYS A 578 34.15 1.29 15.37
C CYS A 578 35.67 1.31 15.14
N VAL A 579 36.45 1.16 16.18
CA VAL A 579 37.94 1.10 16.08
C VAL A 579 38.40 -0.12 16.83
N PHE A 580 39.05 -1.06 16.14
CA PHE A 580 39.42 -2.36 16.66
C PHE A 580 40.92 -2.54 16.75
N HIS A 581 41.34 -3.42 17.63
CA HIS A 581 42.70 -3.86 17.77
C HIS A 581 42.78 -5.40 17.69
N ASN A 582 43.60 -5.92 16.81
CA ASN A 582 43.86 -7.36 16.61
C ASN A 582 42.55 -8.19 16.48
N SER A 583 41.58 -7.67 15.77
CA SER A 583 40.30 -8.36 15.56
C SER A 583 39.70 -8.02 14.20
N SER A 584 38.92 -8.95 13.65
CA SER A 584 38.32 -8.78 12.35
C SER A 584 37.28 -7.62 12.34
N SER A 585 37.32 -6.80 11.29
CA SER A 585 36.30 -5.78 11.03
C SER A 585 34.86 -6.33 10.93
N ARG A 586 34.70 -7.64 10.70
CA ARG A 586 33.42 -8.35 10.64
C ARG A 586 32.72 -8.46 12.01
N PHE A 587 33.42 -8.13 13.09
CA PHE A 587 32.77 -7.99 14.40
C PHE A 587 31.86 -6.75 14.49
N ALA A 588 32.01 -5.75 13.63
CA ALA A 588 31.11 -4.61 13.54
C ALA A 588 29.73 -5.02 12.97
N ASP A 589 28.96 -5.74 13.77
CA ASP A 589 27.69 -6.36 13.44
C ASP A 589 26.78 -6.35 14.68
N GLY A 590 25.54 -5.96 14.52
CA GLY A 590 24.61 -5.80 15.65
C GLY A 590 24.35 -7.08 16.42
N TYR A 591 24.36 -8.25 15.77
CA TYR A 591 24.20 -9.53 16.46
C TYR A 591 25.43 -9.85 17.35
N ARG A 592 26.65 -9.65 16.80
CA ARG A 592 27.90 -9.87 17.53
C ARG A 592 28.12 -8.86 18.66
N PHE A 593 27.57 -7.65 18.51
CA PHE A 593 27.57 -6.63 19.58
C PHE A 593 26.53 -6.91 20.68
N GLY A 594 25.74 -7.99 20.57
CA GLY A 594 24.71 -8.32 21.54
C GLY A 594 23.43 -7.47 21.41
N LEU A 595 23.27 -6.77 20.28
CA LEU A 595 22.08 -5.95 20.02
C LEU A 595 20.88 -6.76 19.48
N GLY A 596 21.06 -8.07 19.29
CA GLY A 596 20.07 -8.99 18.71
C GLY A 596 19.91 -8.85 17.20
N ALA A 597 19.78 -7.64 16.70
CA ALA A 597 19.79 -7.28 15.28
C ALA A 597 20.20 -5.81 15.09
N GLU A 598 20.45 -5.42 13.84
CA GLU A 598 20.70 -4.03 13.47
C GLU A 598 19.78 -3.57 12.33
N VAL A 599 19.34 -2.34 12.39
CA VAL A 599 18.62 -1.70 11.29
C VAL A 599 19.56 -1.17 10.22
N GLY A 600 20.82 -0.97 10.56
CA GLY A 600 21.89 -0.47 9.69
C GLY A 600 23.12 -0.07 10.49
N ILE A 601 24.09 0.53 9.81
CA ILE A 601 25.27 1.11 10.44
C ILE A 601 25.28 2.59 10.11
N SER A 602 25.46 3.42 11.14
CA SER A 602 25.53 4.88 11.02
C SER A 602 26.97 5.35 11.26
N THR A 603 27.45 6.24 10.42
CA THR A 603 28.70 6.98 10.64
C THR A 603 28.45 8.42 11.09
N ALA A 604 27.17 8.76 11.29
CA ALA A 604 26.78 10.07 11.80
C ALA A 604 27.36 10.32 13.19
N ARG A 605 27.64 11.59 13.50
CA ARG A 605 28.15 12.01 14.82
C ARG A 605 27.04 12.51 15.73
N ILE A 606 25.86 12.72 15.16
CA ILE A 606 24.65 13.17 15.88
C ILE A 606 23.72 11.97 16.00
N HIS A 607 23.26 11.70 17.19
CA HIS A 607 22.35 10.63 17.60
C HIS A 607 23.03 9.24 17.60
N ALA A 608 22.72 8.31 16.63
CA ALA A 608 23.26 6.96 16.64
C ALA A 608 24.54 6.83 15.78
N ARG A 609 25.53 6.08 16.25
CA ARG A 609 26.79 5.81 15.56
C ARG A 609 27.20 4.33 15.71
N GLY A 610 27.75 3.73 14.66
CA GLY A 610 28.08 2.29 14.60
C GLY A 610 26.87 1.43 14.21
N PRO A 611 26.86 0.13 14.54
CA PRO A 611 25.70 -0.73 14.39
C PRO A 611 24.50 -0.19 15.17
N VAL A 612 23.40 0.06 14.48
CA VAL A 612 22.19 0.70 15.04
C VAL A 612 21.19 -0.37 15.43
N GLY A 613 21.11 -0.67 16.73
CA GLY A 613 20.09 -1.52 17.33
C GLY A 613 18.87 -0.73 17.81
N VAL A 614 18.10 -1.30 18.75
CA VAL A 614 16.89 -0.68 19.29
C VAL A 614 17.16 0.69 19.91
N GLU A 615 18.26 0.86 20.65
CA GLU A 615 18.59 2.12 21.33
C GLU A 615 18.78 3.27 20.34
N GLY A 616 19.36 3.02 19.16
CA GLY A 616 19.52 4.02 18.12
C GLY A 616 18.20 4.42 17.42
N LEU A 617 17.11 3.74 17.70
CA LEU A 617 15.75 4.05 17.22
C LEU A 617 14.90 4.76 18.27
N LEU A 618 15.51 5.16 19.39
CA LEU A 618 14.88 5.89 20.47
C LEU A 618 15.44 7.32 20.55
N THR A 619 14.63 8.23 21.02
CA THR A 619 15.02 9.57 21.44
C THR A 619 14.57 9.80 22.87
N THR A 620 14.63 11.02 23.39
CA THR A 620 14.26 11.32 24.76
C THR A 620 13.22 12.42 24.82
N LYS A 621 12.39 12.40 25.87
CA LYS A 621 11.53 13.51 26.25
C LYS A 621 11.63 13.81 27.74
N TRP A 622 11.31 15.01 28.10
CA TRP A 622 11.22 15.45 29.47
C TRP A 622 9.76 15.39 29.94
N VAL A 623 9.56 14.85 31.13
CA VAL A 623 8.29 14.77 31.83
C VAL A 623 8.44 15.48 33.15
N LEU A 624 7.65 16.53 33.38
CA LEU A 624 7.63 17.29 34.61
C LEU A 624 6.35 16.98 35.38
N ASN A 625 6.49 16.49 36.60
CA ASN A 625 5.39 16.25 37.50
C ASN A 625 5.45 17.25 38.64
N GLY A 626 4.38 18.01 38.86
CA GLY A 626 4.26 19.04 39.87
C GLY A 626 2.88 19.04 40.51
N ASP A 627 2.73 19.75 41.63
CA ASP A 627 1.47 19.93 42.35
C ASP A 627 1.16 21.46 42.42
N GLY A 628 0.70 22.01 41.30
CA GLY A 628 0.30 23.41 41.19
C GLY A 628 1.45 24.42 41.20
N HIS A 629 2.70 24.03 41.02
CA HIS A 629 3.85 24.91 40.98
C HIS A 629 3.80 25.88 39.80
N VAL A 630 4.08 27.16 40.04
CA VAL A 630 4.13 28.20 38.99
C VAL A 630 5.55 28.71 38.82
N ALA A 631 5.94 29.04 37.59
CA ALA A 631 7.30 29.45 37.26
C ALA A 631 7.75 30.73 38.00
N SER A 632 6.84 31.60 38.35
CA SER A 632 7.12 32.83 39.12
C SER A 632 7.65 32.57 40.52
N GLU A 633 7.36 31.42 41.13
CA GLU A 633 7.90 31.02 42.43
C GLU A 633 9.39 30.64 42.37
N PHE A 634 9.92 30.41 41.18
CA PHE A 634 11.30 30.01 40.90
C PHE A 634 12.08 31.08 40.12
N ALA A 635 11.57 32.33 40.06
CA ALA A 635 12.29 33.45 39.49
C ALA A 635 13.53 33.79 40.35
N GLU A 636 14.50 34.54 39.78
CA GLU A 636 15.77 34.86 40.44
C GLU A 636 15.57 35.38 41.87
N GLY A 637 16.10 34.63 42.86
CA GLY A 637 16.02 34.96 44.30
C GLY A 637 14.90 34.25 45.07
N ALA A 638 14.02 33.49 44.45
CA ALA A 638 12.96 32.70 45.09
C ALA A 638 13.27 31.19 45.05
N LYS A 639 13.43 30.60 46.23
CA LYS A 639 13.38 29.14 46.52
C LYS A 639 14.04 28.16 45.52
N ILE A 640 15.29 28.32 45.14
CA ILE A 640 16.08 27.21 44.58
C ILE A 640 16.68 26.45 45.77
N ASN A 641 15.96 25.46 46.31
CA ASN A 641 16.52 24.47 47.19
C ASN A 641 17.23 23.42 46.33
N GLU A 642 18.40 22.99 46.78
CA GLU A 642 19.33 22.01 46.22
C GLU A 642 18.76 21.10 45.13
N ILE A 643 19.17 21.32 43.88
CA ILE A 643 18.85 20.44 42.77
C ILE A 643 19.56 19.11 42.99
N MET A 644 18.81 18.08 43.38
CA MET A 644 19.35 16.73 43.48
C MET A 644 19.18 15.99 42.14
N ILE A 645 20.29 15.56 41.52
CA ILE A 645 20.33 14.79 40.31
C ILE A 645 20.55 13.33 40.67
N TYR A 646 19.60 12.46 40.30
CA TYR A 646 19.74 11.02 40.39
C TYR A 646 19.97 10.47 38.98
N GLN A 647 21.11 9.76 38.77
CA GLN A 647 21.30 8.90 37.62
C GLN A 647 20.82 7.50 37.98
N SER A 648 19.95 6.90 37.15
CA SER A 648 19.45 5.53 37.30
C SER A 648 20.45 4.54 36.71
#